data_def8765d35471e5d986cac384f874c69
#
_entry.id   def8765d35471e5d986cac384f874c69
#
_cell.length_a   1.000
_cell.length_b   1.000
_cell.length_c   1.000
_cell.angle_alpha   90.00
_cell.angle_beta   90.00
_cell.angle_gamma   90.00
#
_symmetry.space_group_name_H-M   'P 1'
#
loop_
_entity.id
_entity.type
_entity.pdbx_description
1 polymer ?
#
loop_
_entity_poly.entity_id
_entity_poly.type
_entity_poly.pdbx_seq_one_letter_code
_entity_poly.pdbx_strand_id
1 'polypeptide(L)'
;MNEPGATPFDDDFLFGQGRTRGIVAVEPDNARGSVVLYLRAGSRVSRLVVPLQAWVLGRKRLDDTIELQGTHPLRHLYATSDGRRVEALSRSLANDQRLAYLDPITSHLVLTGDTFYRGLRFADLRRLQFDLETLDIYPDRENAQICLIGVRDNAGFERVLALDEFQSEAALIAEFVAIVRERDPDIVEGHNVFNFDLWYLNERARRCGVPLLLGRDGVTPVWLDDTVRRSVPNGIVVKYYRIEGRQIIDTFLGVMRWDVSRRLPNYKLKQSVKHLGIGDDARALVDAANMRSLWSDPSERARLKAYCLDDARDTERLSNHVTPNEFYQVQMVPESLQGIAFVGIGSRIERLMVRAYLARRHSIPRPRSGAPIEGAFAAAFETGVFRNVVKCDVESLYPALMLARGIAPQDDKLGVFLPMLGALRERRLTAKREAKFESSAADDGHGAADGLQNAFKILINSFFGFLGTNGLHFNDPTAAARVTEAGREVMDRIVAALRARGCRVIEADTDGAFFVPPDGADAQAIVDEVGAALGDGLRLVYEDRYEAMLSLKAKNYALKRSAGELVMRGSALRSHRDEPFGRGLLRDIAAALIDNRLHELEPMIREVSDRVREGRIPVEEFARRESVSHKTFASGGNRRLASALAQRGVAVGDKVRIYQRAGGELALADGYAGDEDRDYLLRRVADFVGRFGNLLPLDARRAAGEDRDQLSLL
;
A
#
# COMPACT_ATOMS: atom_id res chain seq x y z
N MET A 1 -37.10 14.23 -28.07
CA MET A 1 -35.69 13.85 -27.93
C MET A 1 -35.48 13.64 -26.43
N ASN A 2 -35.51 12.39 -26.00
CA ASN A 2 -35.37 12.03 -24.60
C ASN A 2 -33.88 12.16 -24.23
N GLU A 3 -33.61 12.91 -23.17
CA GLU A 3 -32.28 12.90 -22.52
C GLU A 3 -31.87 11.47 -22.19
N PRO A 4 -30.59 11.07 -22.38
CA PRO A 4 -30.14 9.74 -22.02
C PRO A 4 -30.25 9.57 -20.50
N GLY A 5 -31.04 8.57 -20.10
CA GLY A 5 -31.50 8.30 -18.76
C GLY A 5 -30.48 8.48 -17.67
N ALA A 6 -30.82 9.32 -16.70
CA ALA A 6 -30.19 9.32 -15.39
C ALA A 6 -30.25 7.88 -14.85
N THR A 7 -29.10 7.35 -14.46
CA THR A 7 -29.02 6.06 -13.77
C THR A 7 -29.92 6.14 -12.53
N PRO A 8 -30.73 5.12 -12.21
CA PRO A 8 -31.70 5.15 -11.09
C PRO A 8 -31.02 5.20 -9.71
N PHE A 9 -29.72 5.43 -9.64
CA PHE A 9 -28.94 5.52 -8.42
C PHE A 9 -28.30 6.91 -8.35
N ASP A 10 -28.88 7.74 -7.48
CA ASP A 10 -28.41 9.06 -7.08
C ASP A 10 -26.98 9.00 -6.52
N ASP A 11 -26.27 10.14 -6.48
CA ASP A 11 -24.93 10.32 -5.88
C ASP A 11 -24.81 9.78 -4.45
N ASP A 12 -25.90 9.73 -3.73
CA ASP A 12 -26.04 9.18 -2.38
C ASP A 12 -25.59 7.70 -2.26
N PHE A 13 -25.60 6.99 -3.37
CA PHE A 13 -25.22 5.59 -3.41
C PHE A 13 -23.72 5.37 -3.18
N LEU A 14 -22.88 6.21 -3.78
CA LEU A 14 -21.42 6.16 -3.59
C LEU A 14 -20.97 7.03 -2.42
N PHE A 15 -21.52 8.21 -2.28
CA PHE A 15 -21.05 9.21 -1.32
C PHE A 15 -21.84 9.22 0.00
N GLY A 16 -22.86 8.36 0.12
CA GLY A 16 -23.74 8.28 1.28
C GLY A 16 -24.87 9.33 1.26
N GLN A 17 -25.96 9.01 1.97
CA GLN A 17 -27.15 9.86 2.08
C GLN A 17 -26.98 11.05 3.04
N GLY A 18 -25.90 11.10 3.81
CA GLY A 18 -25.61 12.20 4.73
C GLY A 18 -25.47 13.53 3.98
N ARG A 19 -26.03 14.58 4.57
CA ARG A 19 -26.03 15.93 3.95
C ARG A 19 -24.96 16.85 4.48
N THR A 20 -24.23 16.41 5.51
CA THR A 20 -23.17 17.20 6.12
C THR A 20 -21.98 17.31 5.14
N ARG A 21 -21.52 18.53 4.92
CA ARG A 21 -20.41 18.83 4.01
C ARG A 21 -19.20 19.30 4.81
N GLY A 22 -18.00 19.08 4.26
CA GLY A 22 -16.76 19.60 4.80
C GLY A 22 -16.32 19.00 6.12
N ILE A 23 -16.76 17.77 6.47
CA ILE A 23 -16.31 17.08 7.68
C ILE A 23 -14.81 16.82 7.58
N VAL A 24 -13.99 17.44 8.45
CA VAL A 24 -12.53 17.25 8.51
C VAL A 24 -12.11 16.41 9.71
N ALA A 25 -12.94 16.34 10.76
CA ALA A 25 -12.74 15.44 11.89
C ALA A 25 -14.07 15.05 12.52
N VAL A 26 -14.11 13.88 13.14
CA VAL A 26 -15.22 13.34 13.91
C VAL A 26 -14.69 12.85 15.24
N GLU A 27 -15.13 13.45 16.34
CA GLU A 27 -14.65 13.12 17.69
C GLU A 27 -15.79 12.59 18.55
N PRO A 28 -15.76 11.31 18.95
CA PRO A 28 -16.78 10.74 19.82
C PRO A 28 -16.61 11.20 21.25
N ASP A 29 -17.71 11.67 21.86
CA ASP A 29 -17.86 11.88 23.29
C ASP A 29 -18.75 10.79 23.87
N ASN A 30 -18.14 9.67 24.21
CA ASN A 30 -18.85 8.50 24.75
C ASN A 30 -19.50 8.77 26.11
N ALA A 31 -19.03 9.78 26.87
CA ALA A 31 -19.63 10.13 28.15
C ALA A 31 -20.99 10.82 27.98
N ARG A 32 -21.12 11.61 26.89
CA ARG A 32 -22.35 12.34 26.58
C ARG A 32 -23.20 11.66 25.51
N GLY A 33 -22.76 10.56 24.93
CA GLY A 33 -23.45 9.87 23.83
C GLY A 33 -23.55 10.74 22.58
N SER A 34 -22.54 11.53 22.29
CA SER A 34 -22.50 12.47 21.16
C SER A 34 -21.21 12.33 20.35
N VAL A 35 -21.22 12.91 19.15
CA VAL A 35 -20.02 13.16 18.37
C VAL A 35 -19.92 14.63 18.03
N VAL A 36 -18.69 15.14 18.01
CA VAL A 36 -18.38 16.48 17.53
C VAL A 36 -17.88 16.36 16.10
N LEU A 37 -18.61 16.95 15.17
CA LEU A 37 -18.18 17.09 13.78
C LEU A 37 -17.43 18.42 13.62
N TYR A 38 -16.22 18.38 13.11
CA TYR A 38 -15.48 19.58 12.73
C TYR A 38 -15.68 19.81 11.22
N LEU A 39 -16.26 20.98 10.89
CA LEU A 39 -16.70 21.31 9.54
C LEU A 39 -15.89 22.46 8.99
N ARG A 40 -15.16 22.23 7.90
CA ARG A 40 -14.43 23.26 7.17
C ARG A 40 -15.30 23.93 6.11
N ALA A 41 -15.32 25.24 6.13
CA ALA A 41 -15.90 26.09 5.09
C ALA A 41 -14.90 27.23 4.79
N GLY A 42 -14.17 27.11 3.69
CA GLY A 42 -13.06 28.01 3.35
C GLY A 42 -11.97 28.00 4.43
N SER A 43 -11.66 29.17 5.00
CA SER A 43 -10.62 29.29 6.05
C SER A 43 -11.12 28.93 7.46
N ARG A 44 -12.42 28.75 7.68
CA ARG A 44 -13.02 28.57 9.02
C ARG A 44 -13.35 27.11 9.26
N VAL A 45 -13.16 26.67 10.51
CA VAL A 45 -13.65 25.38 11.01
C VAL A 45 -14.68 25.65 12.10
N SER A 46 -15.86 25.05 11.98
CA SER A 46 -16.92 25.11 12.97
C SER A 46 -17.13 23.76 13.63
N ARG A 47 -17.74 23.74 14.81
CA ARG A 47 -18.08 22.53 15.56
C ARG A 47 -19.59 22.31 15.52
N LEU A 48 -20.03 21.08 15.20
CA LEU A 48 -21.41 20.66 15.27
C LEU A 48 -21.49 19.43 16.18
N VAL A 49 -22.25 19.50 17.25
CA VAL A 49 -22.48 18.38 18.15
C VAL A 49 -23.77 17.68 17.75
N VAL A 50 -23.67 16.39 17.48
CA VAL A 50 -24.84 15.56 17.13
C VAL A 50 -24.85 14.27 17.98
N PRO A 51 -26.01 13.60 18.15
CA PRO A 51 -26.06 12.31 18.85
C PRO A 51 -25.20 11.26 18.14
N LEU A 52 -24.42 10.49 18.90
CA LEU A 52 -23.69 9.34 18.37
C LEU A 52 -24.70 8.33 17.80
N GLN A 53 -24.41 7.78 16.64
CA GLN A 53 -25.16 6.68 16.03
C GLN A 53 -24.30 5.41 16.11
N ALA A 54 -24.26 4.79 17.30
CA ALA A 54 -23.66 3.48 17.49
C ALA A 54 -24.69 2.38 17.26
N TRP A 55 -24.28 1.27 16.64
CA TRP A 55 -25.21 0.20 16.29
C TRP A 55 -24.58 -1.19 16.27
N VAL A 56 -25.44 -2.20 16.48
CA VAL A 56 -25.15 -3.60 16.20
C VAL A 56 -26.35 -4.22 15.49
N LEU A 57 -26.06 -5.01 14.47
CA LEU A 57 -27.05 -5.78 13.74
C LEU A 57 -26.92 -7.25 14.12
N GLY A 58 -27.99 -7.84 14.66
CA GLY A 58 -28.02 -9.21 15.16
C GLY A 58 -28.95 -10.12 14.40
N ARG A 59 -28.73 -11.44 14.56
CA ARG A 59 -29.63 -12.48 14.08
C ARG A 59 -30.86 -12.64 14.99
N LYS A 60 -30.67 -12.49 16.27
CA LYS A 60 -31.75 -12.63 17.28
C LYS A 60 -32.34 -11.27 17.60
N ARG A 61 -33.65 -11.27 17.84
CA ARG A 61 -34.36 -10.11 18.38
C ARG A 61 -33.87 -9.87 19.81
N LEU A 62 -33.53 -8.65 20.11
CA LEU A 62 -33.21 -8.14 21.43
C LEU A 62 -34.19 -7.03 21.73
N ASP A 63 -34.28 -6.62 23.01
CA ASP A 63 -35.11 -5.48 23.39
C ASP A 63 -34.63 -4.21 22.64
N ASP A 64 -35.58 -3.35 22.27
CA ASP A 64 -35.32 -2.11 21.55
C ASP A 64 -34.72 -2.27 20.14
N THR A 65 -34.83 -3.45 19.50
CA THR A 65 -34.38 -3.64 18.13
C THR A 65 -35.44 -3.29 17.09
N ILE A 66 -34.99 -2.71 15.98
CA ILE A 66 -35.82 -2.50 14.79
C ILE A 66 -35.56 -3.70 13.85
N GLU A 67 -36.62 -4.35 13.41
CA GLU A 67 -36.52 -5.40 12.40
C GLU A 67 -36.42 -4.78 11.01
N LEU A 68 -35.35 -5.13 10.29
CA LEU A 68 -35.07 -4.69 8.93
C LEU A 68 -35.83 -5.57 7.91
N GLN A 69 -36.12 -5.01 6.75
CA GLN A 69 -36.77 -5.72 5.65
C GLN A 69 -35.87 -6.82 5.08
N GLY A 70 -36.47 -7.75 4.33
CA GLY A 70 -35.75 -8.82 3.65
C GLY A 70 -35.56 -10.06 4.53
N THR A 71 -34.89 -11.07 3.93
CA THR A 71 -34.84 -12.44 4.49
C THR A 71 -33.44 -12.83 4.99
N HIS A 72 -32.47 -11.93 4.92
CA HIS A 72 -31.13 -12.23 5.43
C HIS A 72 -31.11 -12.41 6.96
N PRO A 73 -30.17 -13.21 7.48
CA PRO A 73 -30.13 -13.57 8.90
C PRO A 73 -29.85 -12.40 9.84
N LEU A 74 -29.05 -11.41 9.42
CA LEU A 74 -28.75 -10.24 10.24
C LEU A 74 -29.79 -9.16 9.94
N ARG A 75 -30.85 -9.09 10.78
CA ARG A 75 -32.01 -8.22 10.54
C ARG A 75 -32.53 -7.45 11.76
N HIS A 76 -32.03 -7.72 12.96
CA HIS A 76 -32.42 -6.97 14.14
C HIS A 76 -31.40 -5.90 14.45
N LEU A 77 -31.73 -4.65 14.09
CA LEU A 77 -30.86 -3.49 14.29
C LEU A 77 -31.13 -2.87 15.66
N TYR A 78 -30.12 -2.89 16.52
CA TYR A 78 -30.07 -2.10 17.73
C TYR A 78 -29.22 -0.86 17.48
N ALA A 79 -29.76 0.34 17.68
CA ALA A 79 -29.04 1.60 17.50
C ALA A 79 -29.25 2.50 18.72
N THR A 80 -28.20 3.13 19.19
CA THR A 80 -28.21 3.99 20.38
C THR A 80 -27.10 5.04 20.33
N SER A 81 -27.22 6.06 21.17
CA SER A 81 -26.12 7.03 21.41
C SER A 81 -25.09 6.53 22.45
N ASP A 82 -25.34 5.40 23.11
CA ASP A 82 -24.41 4.78 24.06
C ASP A 82 -23.53 3.72 23.39
N GLY A 83 -22.32 4.13 22.96
CA GLY A 83 -21.36 3.24 22.32
C GLY A 83 -20.89 2.09 23.22
N ARG A 84 -20.82 2.28 24.54
CA ARG A 84 -20.43 1.21 25.50
C ARG A 84 -21.48 0.10 25.54
N ARG A 85 -22.76 0.45 25.46
CA ARG A 85 -23.85 -0.53 25.41
C ARG A 85 -23.78 -1.35 24.12
N VAL A 86 -23.48 -0.73 22.97
CA VAL A 86 -23.26 -1.44 21.70
C VAL A 86 -22.07 -2.39 21.80
N GLU A 87 -20.96 -1.94 22.38
CA GLU A 87 -19.78 -2.78 22.56
C GLU A 87 -20.06 -3.99 23.46
N ALA A 88 -20.70 -3.79 24.61
CA ALA A 88 -21.10 -4.86 25.53
C ALA A 88 -22.03 -5.87 24.85
N LEU A 89 -23.06 -5.38 24.14
CA LEU A 89 -24.00 -6.20 23.41
C LEU A 89 -23.30 -6.96 22.27
N SER A 90 -22.42 -6.30 21.53
CA SER A 90 -21.64 -6.92 20.49
C SER A 90 -20.77 -8.08 21.04
N ARG A 91 -20.11 -7.89 22.18
CA ARG A 91 -19.29 -8.94 22.81
C ARG A 91 -20.11 -10.14 23.31
N SER A 92 -21.38 -9.94 23.67
CA SER A 92 -22.29 -11.02 24.11
C SER A 92 -22.78 -11.92 22.96
N LEU A 93 -22.66 -11.47 21.72
CA LEU A 93 -23.08 -12.21 20.53
C LEU A 93 -21.88 -12.89 19.86
N ALA A 94 -22.07 -14.11 19.34
CA ALA A 94 -21.05 -14.79 18.55
C ALA A 94 -20.75 -14.00 17.25
N ASN A 95 -19.51 -14.08 16.75
CA ASN A 95 -19.07 -13.31 15.60
C ASN A 95 -19.87 -13.58 14.31
N ASP A 96 -20.33 -14.83 14.13
CA ASP A 96 -21.16 -15.23 12.98
C ASP A 96 -22.64 -14.82 13.11
N GLN A 97 -23.04 -14.28 14.26
CA GLN A 97 -24.42 -13.87 14.57
C GLN A 97 -24.62 -12.36 14.65
N ARG A 98 -23.58 -11.59 14.34
CA ARG A 98 -23.61 -10.13 14.43
C ARG A 98 -22.81 -9.45 13.33
N LEU A 99 -23.16 -8.18 13.08
CA LEU A 99 -22.31 -7.19 12.40
C LEU A 99 -22.30 -5.91 13.23
N ALA A 100 -21.15 -5.41 13.57
CA ALA A 100 -20.96 -4.12 14.24
C ALA A 100 -19.60 -3.52 13.84
N TYR A 101 -19.53 -2.21 13.75
CA TYR A 101 -18.27 -1.48 13.73
C TYR A 101 -18.08 -0.88 15.12
N LEU A 102 -17.12 -1.42 15.87
CA LEU A 102 -16.87 -1.00 17.26
C LEU A 102 -16.18 0.35 17.36
N ASP A 103 -15.48 0.79 16.30
CA ASP A 103 -15.02 2.16 16.21
C ASP A 103 -16.21 3.12 16.10
N PRO A 104 -16.41 4.04 17.07
CA PRO A 104 -17.57 4.92 17.07
C PRO A 104 -17.69 5.81 15.84
N ILE A 105 -16.56 6.22 15.26
CA ILE A 105 -16.51 7.06 14.06
C ILE A 105 -17.08 6.28 12.88
N THR A 106 -16.56 5.09 12.62
CA THR A 106 -17.04 4.22 11.53
C THR A 106 -18.52 3.86 11.72
N SER A 107 -18.92 3.51 12.96
CA SER A 107 -20.30 3.18 13.30
C SER A 107 -21.25 4.33 12.94
N HIS A 108 -20.93 5.54 13.40
CA HIS A 108 -21.69 6.75 13.12
C HIS A 108 -21.82 7.04 11.62
N LEU A 109 -20.69 7.04 10.90
CA LEU A 109 -20.65 7.33 9.46
C LEU A 109 -21.44 6.33 8.62
N VAL A 110 -21.40 5.04 8.98
CA VAL A 110 -22.16 4.01 8.26
C VAL A 110 -23.66 4.21 8.43
N LEU A 111 -24.14 4.51 9.66
CA LEU A 111 -25.56 4.63 9.91
C LEU A 111 -26.15 5.96 9.45
N THR A 112 -25.42 7.07 9.59
CA THR A 112 -25.85 8.40 9.14
C THR A 112 -25.70 8.58 7.62
N GLY A 113 -24.75 7.86 7.02
CA GLY A 113 -24.36 8.06 5.62
C GLY A 113 -23.48 9.30 5.40
N ASP A 114 -22.99 9.94 6.45
CA ASP A 114 -22.00 11.01 6.34
C ASP A 114 -20.64 10.46 5.91
N THR A 115 -19.85 11.29 5.24
CA THR A 115 -18.48 10.96 4.79
C THR A 115 -17.55 12.14 5.03
N PHE A 116 -16.28 11.84 5.19
CA PHE A 116 -15.24 12.88 5.32
C PHE A 116 -15.09 13.67 4.02
N TYR A 117 -14.71 14.93 4.13
CA TYR A 117 -14.25 15.84 3.07
C TYR A 117 -15.22 16.03 1.90
N ARG A 118 -16.49 15.65 2.02
CA ARG A 118 -17.47 15.82 0.94
C ARG A 118 -17.60 17.30 0.55
N GLY A 119 -17.32 17.60 -0.72
CA GLY A 119 -17.30 18.97 -1.24
C GLY A 119 -15.98 19.72 -1.08
N LEU A 120 -14.92 19.06 -0.60
CA LEU A 120 -13.57 19.62 -0.50
C LEU A 120 -12.62 18.92 -1.48
N ARG A 121 -11.62 19.65 -1.97
CA ARG A 121 -10.45 19.12 -2.66
C ARG A 121 -9.32 18.93 -1.65
N PHE A 122 -8.35 18.10 -1.96
CA PHE A 122 -7.18 17.89 -1.08
C PHE A 122 -6.41 19.20 -0.81
N ALA A 123 -6.32 20.06 -1.82
CA ALA A 123 -5.69 21.37 -1.70
C ALA A 123 -6.46 22.37 -0.80
N ASP A 124 -7.74 22.14 -0.53
CA ASP A 124 -8.56 23.02 0.33
C ASP A 124 -8.27 22.79 1.84
N LEU A 125 -7.54 21.71 2.17
CA LEU A 125 -7.19 21.39 3.55
C LEU A 125 -5.98 22.18 4.04
N ARG A 126 -5.97 22.54 5.32
CA ARG A 126 -4.77 23.01 6.00
C ARG A 126 -3.97 21.82 6.49
N ARG A 127 -2.74 21.71 6.03
CA ARG A 127 -1.85 20.58 6.35
C ARG A 127 -0.56 21.13 6.93
N LEU A 128 -0.10 20.52 8.02
CA LEU A 128 1.13 20.89 8.71
C LEU A 128 2.04 19.67 8.76
N GLN A 129 3.26 19.83 8.27
CA GLN A 129 4.31 18.83 8.31
C GLN A 129 5.29 19.16 9.41
N PHE A 130 5.76 18.15 10.14
CA PHE A 130 6.84 18.30 11.10
C PHE A 130 7.78 17.11 11.08
N ASP A 131 9.02 17.35 11.47
CA ASP A 131 10.09 16.38 11.60
C ASP A 131 10.93 16.70 12.84
N LEU A 132 11.43 15.66 13.52
CA LEU A 132 12.22 15.79 14.74
C LEU A 132 13.65 15.33 14.52
N GLU A 133 14.61 16.15 15.00
CA GLU A 133 15.98 15.70 15.19
C GLU A 133 16.29 15.57 16.68
N THR A 134 16.92 14.45 17.04
CA THR A 134 17.07 14.07 18.45
C THR A 134 18.50 13.66 18.77
N LEU A 135 18.92 13.92 20.01
CA LEU A 135 20.28 13.60 20.48
C LEU A 135 20.46 12.11 20.85
N ASP A 136 19.38 11.36 20.98
CA ASP A 136 19.37 9.91 21.15
C ASP A 136 18.11 9.34 20.50
N ILE A 137 18.18 8.11 20.02
CA ILE A 137 17.03 7.43 19.39
C ILE A 137 15.97 6.95 20.41
N TYR A 138 16.32 6.89 21.69
CA TYR A 138 15.42 6.49 22.77
C TYR A 138 15.11 7.69 23.68
N PRO A 139 13.85 8.16 23.75
CA PRO A 139 13.48 9.36 24.49
C PRO A 139 13.55 9.23 26.00
N ASP A 140 13.68 8.02 26.52
CA ASP A 140 13.73 7.72 27.95
C ASP A 140 15.14 7.80 28.55
N ARG A 141 16.18 7.91 27.73
CA ARG A 141 17.55 8.06 28.20
C ARG A 141 17.80 9.45 28.80
N GLU A 142 18.72 9.51 29.74
CA GLU A 142 19.03 10.74 30.50
C GLU A 142 19.46 11.91 29.60
N ASN A 143 20.25 11.63 28.58
CA ASN A 143 20.77 12.64 27.64
C ASN A 143 19.94 12.73 26.34
N ALA A 144 18.75 12.14 26.30
CA ALA A 144 17.87 12.26 25.16
C ALA A 144 17.15 13.60 25.21
N GLN A 145 17.28 14.37 24.12
CA GLN A 145 16.57 15.66 23.93
C GLN A 145 16.17 15.82 22.48
N ILE A 146 15.12 16.56 22.26
CA ILE A 146 14.79 17.09 20.93
C ILE A 146 15.68 18.30 20.70
N CYS A 147 16.55 18.25 19.70
CA CYS A 147 17.42 19.38 19.38
C CYS A 147 16.85 20.27 18.28
N LEU A 148 16.07 19.73 17.35
CA LEU A 148 15.39 20.49 16.30
C LEU A 148 13.96 19.98 16.10
N ILE A 149 13.04 20.90 15.78
CA ILE A 149 11.73 20.60 15.23
C ILE A 149 11.57 21.43 13.96
N GLY A 150 11.58 20.78 12.81
CA GLY A 150 11.23 21.39 11.52
C GLY A 150 9.72 21.42 11.37
N VAL A 151 9.15 22.58 11.10
CA VAL A 151 7.69 22.75 10.91
C VAL A 151 7.44 23.55 9.65
N ARG A 152 6.48 23.08 8.85
CA ARG A 152 5.97 23.82 7.71
C ARG A 152 4.47 23.60 7.52
N ASP A 153 3.81 24.41 6.70
CA ASP A 153 2.46 24.15 6.25
C ASP A 153 2.30 24.38 4.73
N ASN A 154 1.21 23.90 4.17
CA ASN A 154 0.89 24.06 2.76
C ASN A 154 0.42 25.48 2.37
N ALA A 155 0.46 26.45 3.30
CA ALA A 155 0.23 27.88 3.05
C ALA A 155 1.53 28.71 2.99
N GLY A 156 2.70 28.04 3.02
CA GLY A 156 4.01 28.70 2.88
C GLY A 156 4.69 29.07 4.20
N PHE A 157 4.13 28.66 5.35
CA PHE A 157 4.82 28.83 6.64
C PHE A 157 5.95 27.81 6.75
N GLU A 158 7.14 28.27 7.18
CA GLU A 158 8.29 27.41 7.49
C GLU A 158 9.02 27.95 8.70
N ARG A 159 9.35 27.08 9.65
CA ARG A 159 10.16 27.42 10.83
C ARG A 159 10.92 26.19 11.33
N VAL A 160 12.14 26.40 11.80
CA VAL A 160 12.88 25.40 12.56
C VAL A 160 13.05 25.92 13.99
N LEU A 161 12.57 25.14 14.94
CA LEU A 161 12.78 25.40 16.36
C LEU A 161 14.06 24.67 16.77
N ALA A 162 15.06 25.39 17.24
CA ALA A 162 16.34 24.84 17.65
C ALA A 162 16.54 24.98 19.15
N LEU A 163 16.95 23.91 19.84
CA LEU A 163 17.07 23.87 21.30
C LEU A 163 17.96 24.98 21.88
N ASP A 164 18.96 25.44 21.13
CA ASP A 164 19.85 26.53 21.52
C ASP A 164 19.22 27.93 21.47
N GLU A 165 18.03 28.05 20.88
CA GLU A 165 17.23 29.28 20.84
C GLU A 165 16.25 29.39 22.01
N PHE A 166 16.13 28.34 22.83
CA PHE A 166 15.17 28.23 23.93
C PHE A 166 15.89 28.04 25.29
N GLN A 167 15.24 28.46 26.35
CA GLN A 167 15.78 28.27 27.71
C GLN A 167 15.80 26.78 28.13
N SER A 168 14.95 25.96 27.54
CA SER A 168 14.83 24.54 27.84
C SER A 168 14.09 23.78 26.71
N GLU A 169 14.21 22.46 26.72
CA GLU A 169 13.42 21.59 25.86
C GLU A 169 11.90 21.75 26.11
N ALA A 170 11.50 22.02 27.34
CA ALA A 170 10.11 22.32 27.68
C ALA A 170 9.59 23.56 26.92
N ALA A 171 10.40 24.64 26.85
CA ALA A 171 10.05 25.84 26.10
C ALA A 171 9.97 25.60 24.59
N LEU A 172 10.89 24.79 24.03
CA LEU A 172 10.87 24.37 22.64
C LEU A 172 9.60 23.60 22.30
N ILE A 173 9.22 22.62 23.12
CA ILE A 173 7.98 21.82 22.94
C ILE A 173 6.74 22.71 23.06
N ALA A 174 6.72 23.64 24.04
CA ALA A 174 5.59 24.55 24.21
C ALA A 174 5.40 25.49 23.01
N GLU A 175 6.49 25.97 22.40
CA GLU A 175 6.42 26.73 21.14
C GLU A 175 5.89 25.93 19.97
N PHE A 176 6.31 24.66 19.84
CA PHE A 176 5.73 23.78 18.82
C PHE A 176 4.21 23.61 19.00
N VAL A 177 3.75 23.40 20.24
CA VAL A 177 2.31 23.34 20.55
C VAL A 177 1.60 24.65 20.16
N ALA A 178 2.22 25.80 20.45
CA ALA A 178 1.66 27.10 20.08
C ALA A 178 1.52 27.28 18.57
N ILE A 179 2.55 26.88 17.79
CA ILE A 179 2.51 26.91 16.32
C ILE A 179 1.38 26.04 15.77
N VAL A 180 1.25 24.80 16.24
CA VAL A 180 0.18 23.89 15.75
C VAL A 180 -1.19 24.47 16.04
N ARG A 181 -1.38 25.11 17.18
CA ARG A 181 -2.64 25.76 17.55
C ARG A 181 -2.93 26.99 16.72
N GLU A 182 -1.93 27.84 16.47
CA GLU A 182 -2.05 29.05 15.65
C GLU A 182 -2.34 28.73 14.18
N ARG A 183 -1.60 27.75 13.61
CA ARG A 183 -1.76 27.36 12.21
C ARG A 183 -3.05 26.57 11.95
N ASP A 184 -3.66 25.97 12.98
CA ASP A 184 -4.91 25.23 12.98
C ASP A 184 -5.04 24.23 11.80
N PRO A 185 -4.13 23.24 11.64
CA PRO A 185 -4.18 22.29 10.55
C PRO A 185 -5.36 21.32 10.70
N ASP A 186 -5.92 20.84 9.58
CA ASP A 186 -6.85 19.69 9.53
C ASP A 186 -6.08 18.40 9.68
N ILE A 187 -4.86 18.39 9.12
CA ILE A 187 -3.98 17.22 9.06
C ILE A 187 -2.61 17.59 9.58
N VAL A 188 -2.08 16.76 10.47
CA VAL A 188 -0.68 16.76 10.89
C VAL A 188 0.02 15.62 10.19
N GLU A 189 1.12 15.89 9.49
CA GLU A 189 1.82 14.94 8.64
C GLU A 189 3.26 14.75 9.09
N GLY A 190 3.77 13.53 9.00
CA GLY A 190 5.17 13.21 9.21
C GLY A 190 5.54 11.91 8.50
N HIS A 191 6.82 11.57 8.48
CA HIS A 191 7.31 10.33 7.88
C HIS A 191 7.76 9.35 8.95
N ASN A 192 7.05 8.23 9.12
CA ASN A 192 7.16 7.30 10.24
C ASN A 192 6.71 7.93 11.58
N VAL A 193 5.84 8.92 11.48
CA VAL A 193 5.41 9.77 12.58
C VAL A 193 4.77 9.00 13.74
N PHE A 194 4.09 7.89 13.47
CA PHE A 194 3.48 7.06 14.50
C PHE A 194 4.52 6.32 15.35
N ASN A 195 5.60 5.82 14.76
CA ASN A 195 6.57 5.02 15.47
C ASN A 195 7.75 5.82 16.00
N PHE A 196 7.98 7.04 15.48
CA PHE A 196 9.10 7.87 15.92
C PHE A 196 8.64 9.23 16.45
N ASP A 197 8.26 10.17 15.60
CA ASP A 197 8.12 11.59 16.00
C ASP A 197 7.08 11.82 17.09
N LEU A 198 5.86 11.32 16.93
CA LEU A 198 4.81 11.47 17.95
C LEU A 198 5.12 10.69 19.22
N TRP A 199 5.73 9.51 19.10
CA TRP A 199 6.16 8.77 20.26
C TRP A 199 7.25 9.51 21.04
N TYR A 200 8.26 9.98 20.33
CA TYR A 200 9.37 10.72 20.92
C TYR A 200 8.89 12.02 21.58
N LEU A 201 8.14 12.81 20.82
CA LEU A 201 7.58 14.07 21.31
C LEU A 201 6.69 13.89 22.54
N ASN A 202 5.80 12.89 22.53
CA ASN A 202 4.90 12.60 23.65
C ASN A 202 5.68 12.20 24.91
N GLU A 203 6.70 11.35 24.79
CA GLU A 203 7.51 10.94 25.94
C GLU A 203 8.36 12.12 26.47
N ARG A 204 8.96 12.94 25.59
CA ARG A 204 9.72 14.11 26.00
C ARG A 204 8.82 15.18 26.65
N ALA A 205 7.66 15.45 26.06
CA ALA A 205 6.68 16.36 26.65
C ALA A 205 6.28 15.95 28.08
N ARG A 206 5.99 14.63 28.28
CA ARG A 206 5.68 14.07 29.60
C ARG A 206 6.83 14.27 30.61
N ARG A 207 8.08 14.04 30.19
CA ARG A 207 9.27 14.20 31.04
C ARG A 207 9.55 15.66 31.37
N CYS A 208 9.29 16.54 30.43
CA CYS A 208 9.45 18.00 30.61
C CYS A 208 8.26 18.65 31.34
N GLY A 209 7.21 17.89 31.69
CA GLY A 209 6.00 18.41 32.34
C GLY A 209 5.17 19.33 31.43
N VAL A 210 5.30 19.22 30.10
CA VAL A 210 4.55 20.00 29.11
C VAL A 210 3.38 19.18 28.61
N PRO A 211 2.13 19.63 28.80
CA PRO A 211 0.98 18.96 28.22
C PRO A 211 0.98 19.14 26.69
N LEU A 212 0.94 18.03 25.95
CA LEU A 212 0.98 18.05 24.48
C LEU A 212 -0.43 18.33 23.92
N LEU A 213 -0.87 19.58 24.02
CA LEU A 213 -2.22 20.05 23.64
C LEU A 213 -2.29 20.44 22.15
N LEU A 214 -2.11 19.49 21.25
CA LEU A 214 -2.17 19.70 19.80
C LEU A 214 -3.60 19.74 19.24
N GLY A 215 -4.60 19.38 20.05
CA GLY A 215 -6.01 19.32 19.65
C GLY A 215 -6.65 20.68 19.43
N ARG A 216 -7.75 20.72 18.67
CA ARG A 216 -8.54 21.92 18.38
C ARG A 216 -9.29 22.45 19.58
N ASP A 217 -9.63 21.61 20.54
CA ASP A 217 -10.26 22.03 21.78
C ASP A 217 -9.29 22.76 22.73
N GLY A 218 -7.98 22.60 22.53
CA GLY A 218 -6.91 23.23 23.31
C GLY A 218 -6.77 22.72 24.73
N VAL A 219 -7.49 21.66 25.10
CA VAL A 219 -7.48 21.08 26.47
C VAL A 219 -7.21 19.58 26.48
N THR A 220 -7.50 18.85 25.40
CA THR A 220 -7.26 17.41 25.32
C THR A 220 -5.83 17.13 24.87
N PRO A 221 -5.00 16.47 25.70
CA PRO A 221 -3.66 16.05 25.29
C PRO A 221 -3.73 15.06 24.12
N VAL A 222 -2.62 14.96 23.38
CA VAL A 222 -2.44 13.86 22.40
C VAL A 222 -2.62 12.52 23.13
N TRP A 223 -3.48 11.70 22.57
CA TRP A 223 -3.79 10.40 23.16
C TRP A 223 -3.07 9.28 22.41
N LEU A 224 -2.38 8.44 23.15
CA LEU A 224 -1.78 7.20 22.64
C LEU A 224 -2.71 6.04 22.99
N ASP A 225 -3.14 5.31 21.98
CA ASP A 225 -3.83 4.04 22.18
C ASP A 225 -2.80 2.91 22.35
N ASP A 226 -2.40 2.67 23.59
CA ASP A 226 -1.47 1.58 23.92
C ASP A 226 -2.10 0.19 23.73
N THR A 227 -3.43 0.10 23.66
CA THR A 227 -4.15 -1.15 23.52
C THR A 227 -4.29 -1.61 22.06
N VAL A 228 -4.16 -0.68 21.12
CA VAL A 228 -4.35 -0.93 19.70
C VAL A 228 -3.03 -0.79 18.94
N ARG A 229 -2.32 -1.90 18.86
CA ARG A 229 -1.30 -2.05 17.81
C ARG A 229 -2.04 -2.30 16.49
N ARG A 230 -2.15 -1.29 15.65
CA ARG A 230 -2.78 -1.44 14.34
C ARG A 230 -1.80 -2.05 13.36
N SER A 231 -2.18 -3.18 12.76
CA SER A 231 -1.42 -3.83 11.71
C SER A 231 -1.87 -3.28 10.36
N VAL A 232 -0.93 -2.79 9.58
CA VAL A 232 -1.15 -2.52 8.16
C VAL A 232 -1.06 -3.82 7.35
N PRO A 233 -1.62 -3.87 6.13
CA PRO A 233 -1.65 -5.07 5.30
C PRO A 233 -0.32 -5.80 5.10
N ASN A 234 0.82 -5.14 5.33
CA ASN A 234 2.17 -5.72 5.22
C ASN A 234 2.74 -6.26 6.55
N GLY A 235 1.93 -6.36 7.60
CA GLY A 235 2.34 -6.90 8.90
C GLY A 235 3.18 -5.95 9.76
N ILE A 236 3.33 -4.69 9.36
CA ILE A 236 3.95 -3.67 10.20
C ILE A 236 2.95 -3.26 11.27
N VAL A 237 3.42 -3.21 12.49
CA VAL A 237 2.64 -2.75 13.64
C VAL A 237 3.07 -1.33 13.96
N VAL A 238 2.10 -0.43 14.10
CA VAL A 238 2.33 0.96 14.46
C VAL A 238 1.61 1.30 15.77
N LYS A 239 2.18 2.22 16.54
CA LYS A 239 1.49 2.89 17.62
C LYS A 239 0.40 3.77 17.01
N TYR A 240 -0.73 3.94 17.69
CA TYR A 240 -1.82 4.72 17.14
C TYR A 240 -2.12 5.91 18.04
N TYR A 241 -1.91 7.10 17.50
CA TYR A 241 -2.15 8.37 18.18
C TYR A 241 -3.43 9.03 17.68
N ARG A 242 -4.04 9.84 18.52
CA ARG A 242 -5.18 10.71 18.17
C ARG A 242 -4.88 12.13 18.65
N ILE A 243 -5.18 13.08 17.79
CA ILE A 243 -5.16 14.52 18.09
C ILE A 243 -6.60 15.00 17.90
N GLU A 244 -7.19 15.52 18.94
CA GLU A 244 -8.59 15.93 18.94
C GLU A 244 -8.86 16.96 17.83
N GLY A 245 -9.86 16.67 16.99
CA GLY A 245 -10.26 17.51 15.87
C GLY A 245 -9.29 17.56 14.68
N ARG A 246 -8.28 16.70 14.63
CA ARG A 246 -7.30 16.62 13.53
C ARG A 246 -7.05 15.19 13.08
N GLN A 247 -6.60 15.02 11.84
CA GLN A 247 -6.14 13.74 11.33
C GLN A 247 -4.61 13.68 11.34
N ILE A 248 -4.04 12.49 11.51
CA ILE A 248 -2.60 12.25 11.43
C ILE A 248 -2.34 11.42 10.17
N ILE A 249 -1.43 11.87 9.33
CA ILE A 249 -0.99 11.15 8.13
C ILE A 249 0.47 10.78 8.26
N ASP A 250 0.72 9.47 8.16
CA ASP A 250 2.07 8.92 8.10
C ASP A 250 2.43 8.61 6.64
N THR A 251 3.30 9.43 6.06
CA THR A 251 3.72 9.26 4.66
C THR A 251 4.55 7.99 4.43
N PHE A 252 5.18 7.42 5.48
CA PHE A 252 5.79 6.09 5.39
C PHE A 252 4.75 5.00 5.10
N LEU A 253 3.61 5.03 5.78
CA LEU A 253 2.48 4.14 5.51
C LEU A 253 1.85 4.43 4.15
N GLY A 254 1.75 5.71 3.79
CA GLY A 254 1.24 6.17 2.50
C GLY A 254 2.03 5.59 1.33
N VAL A 255 3.35 5.75 1.32
CA VAL A 255 4.20 5.25 0.23
C VAL A 255 4.23 3.72 0.16
N MET A 256 4.17 3.04 1.32
CA MET A 256 4.08 1.58 1.35
C MET A 256 2.82 1.03 0.66
N ARG A 257 1.69 1.72 0.82
CA ARG A 257 0.43 1.33 0.17
C ARG A 257 0.39 1.76 -1.28
N TRP A 258 1.01 2.88 -1.62
CA TRP A 258 1.14 3.36 -2.99
C TRP A 258 2.02 2.41 -3.83
N ASP A 259 3.14 1.93 -3.29
CA ASP A 259 4.05 0.99 -3.98
C ASP A 259 3.55 -0.46 -3.92
N VAL A 260 2.36 -0.72 -4.47
CA VAL A 260 1.77 -2.07 -4.56
C VAL A 260 2.71 -3.05 -5.26
N SER A 261 3.45 -2.57 -6.27
CA SER A 261 4.40 -3.37 -7.06
C SER A 261 5.74 -3.59 -6.37
N ARG A 262 5.95 -3.01 -5.20
CA ARG A 262 7.20 -3.07 -4.41
C ARG A 262 8.44 -2.72 -5.23
N ARG A 263 8.37 -1.63 -5.97
CA ARG A 263 9.45 -1.12 -6.82
C ARG A 263 10.52 -0.42 -6.01
N LEU A 264 10.15 0.24 -4.91
CA LEU A 264 11.08 0.96 -4.07
C LEU A 264 12.00 0.00 -3.30
N PRO A 265 13.29 0.30 -3.22
CA PRO A 265 14.27 -0.50 -2.46
C PRO A 265 13.97 -0.50 -0.95
N ASN A 266 13.48 0.61 -0.44
CA ASN A 266 12.96 0.79 0.92
C ASN A 266 12.00 2.00 0.93
N TYR A 267 11.37 2.24 2.07
CA TYR A 267 10.39 3.32 2.21
C TYR A 267 10.89 4.48 3.08
N LYS A 268 12.22 4.67 3.21
CA LYS A 268 12.79 5.84 3.87
C LYS A 268 12.47 7.11 3.07
N LEU A 269 12.22 8.23 3.74
CA LEU A 269 11.82 9.49 3.13
C LEU A 269 12.69 9.85 1.91
N LYS A 270 13.98 10.02 2.11
CA LYS A 270 14.95 10.41 1.07
C LYS A 270 14.99 9.46 -0.13
N GLN A 271 14.89 8.15 0.14
CA GLN A 271 14.88 7.15 -0.94
C GLN A 271 13.58 7.14 -1.72
N SER A 272 12.45 7.41 -1.04
CA SER A 272 11.13 7.48 -1.66
C SER A 272 11.03 8.69 -2.57
N VAL A 273 11.39 9.89 -2.08
CA VAL A 273 11.36 11.14 -2.86
C VAL A 273 12.30 11.07 -4.08
N LYS A 274 13.53 10.56 -3.88
CA LYS A 274 14.49 10.37 -4.96
C LYS A 274 13.99 9.39 -6.04
N HIS A 275 13.43 8.26 -5.63
CA HIS A 275 12.91 7.26 -6.56
C HIS A 275 11.71 7.77 -7.36
N LEU A 276 10.90 8.62 -6.74
CA LEU A 276 9.73 9.24 -7.38
C LEU A 276 10.11 10.47 -8.24
N GLY A 277 11.34 10.95 -8.16
CA GLY A 277 11.78 12.13 -8.88
C GLY A 277 11.13 13.44 -8.41
N ILE A 278 10.67 13.48 -7.14
CA ILE A 278 9.99 14.64 -6.54
C ILE A 278 10.86 15.36 -5.50
N GLY A 279 12.09 14.91 -5.29
CA GLY A 279 13.05 15.49 -4.36
C GLY A 279 13.77 16.70 -4.93
N ASP A 280 14.44 17.43 -4.04
CA ASP A 280 15.34 18.53 -4.41
C ASP A 280 16.79 18.04 -4.40
N ASP A 281 17.51 18.20 -5.51
CA ASP A 281 18.90 17.79 -5.61
C ASP A 281 19.83 18.65 -4.73
N ALA A 282 19.43 19.86 -4.37
CA ALA A 282 20.19 20.81 -3.54
C ALA A 282 20.03 20.58 -2.02
N ARG A 283 19.26 19.53 -1.61
CA ARG A 283 19.00 19.26 -0.19
C ARG A 283 20.25 19.00 0.64
N ALA A 284 20.24 19.40 1.90
CA ALA A 284 21.26 19.04 2.87
C ALA A 284 21.24 17.52 3.18
N LEU A 285 22.41 16.91 3.28
CA LEU A 285 22.58 15.52 3.66
C LEU A 285 23.32 15.42 4.99
N VAL A 286 22.73 14.68 5.94
CA VAL A 286 23.29 14.42 7.26
C VAL A 286 23.11 12.93 7.57
N ASP A 287 24.12 12.34 8.22
CA ASP A 287 24.00 11.00 8.78
C ASP A 287 23.44 11.10 10.20
N ALA A 288 22.22 10.61 10.40
CA ALA A 288 21.52 10.65 11.68
C ALA A 288 22.30 9.99 12.82
N ALA A 289 23.20 9.04 12.54
CA ALA A 289 24.05 8.41 13.54
C ALA A 289 25.04 9.41 14.19
N ASN A 290 25.34 10.49 13.51
CA ASN A 290 26.28 11.52 13.95
C ASN A 290 25.58 12.76 14.55
N MET A 291 24.25 12.74 14.73
CA MET A 291 23.46 13.90 15.15
C MET A 291 24.00 14.57 16.41
N ARG A 292 24.31 13.81 17.45
CA ARG A 292 24.87 14.35 18.71
C ARG A 292 26.20 15.08 18.51
N SER A 293 27.10 14.49 17.72
CA SER A 293 28.42 15.09 17.44
C SER A 293 28.26 16.39 16.64
N LEU A 294 27.43 16.36 15.60
CA LEU A 294 27.18 17.52 14.75
C LEU A 294 26.46 18.63 15.52
N TRP A 295 25.50 18.30 16.39
CA TRP A 295 24.81 19.29 17.23
C TRP A 295 25.76 20.00 18.20
N SER A 296 26.78 19.30 18.69
CA SER A 296 27.78 19.86 19.60
C SER A 296 28.69 20.90 18.94
N ASP A 297 28.78 20.87 17.60
CA ASP A 297 29.55 21.85 16.81
C ASP A 297 28.64 23.00 16.35
N PRO A 298 28.83 24.23 16.88
CA PRO A 298 28.03 25.39 16.47
C PRO A 298 28.08 25.68 14.95
N SER A 299 29.17 25.34 14.28
CA SER A 299 29.34 25.59 12.84
C SER A 299 28.44 24.68 11.98
N GLU A 300 28.06 23.50 12.47
CA GLU A 300 27.18 22.56 11.79
C GLU A 300 25.68 22.87 11.98
N ARG A 301 25.31 23.69 12.96
CA ARG A 301 23.89 23.93 13.30
C ARG A 301 23.06 24.51 12.16
N ALA A 302 23.62 25.40 11.36
CA ALA A 302 22.93 25.96 10.19
C ALA A 302 22.59 24.86 9.17
N ARG A 303 23.52 23.93 8.96
CA ARG A 303 23.33 22.78 8.08
C ARG A 303 22.28 21.80 8.63
N LEU A 304 22.30 21.56 9.96
CA LEU A 304 21.29 20.71 10.61
C LEU A 304 19.89 21.31 10.54
N LYS A 305 19.74 22.64 10.71
CA LYS A 305 18.47 23.34 10.54
C LYS A 305 17.94 23.22 9.11
N ALA A 306 18.80 23.42 8.11
CA ALA A 306 18.42 23.23 6.71
C ALA A 306 17.98 21.79 6.44
N TYR A 307 18.72 20.81 6.95
CA TYR A 307 18.40 19.39 6.82
C TYR A 307 17.03 19.02 7.41
N CYS A 308 16.73 19.46 8.66
CA CYS A 308 15.46 19.22 9.33
C CYS A 308 14.27 19.85 8.56
N LEU A 309 14.46 21.05 8.01
CA LEU A 309 13.44 21.70 7.19
C LEU A 309 13.24 21.00 5.86
N ASP A 310 14.30 20.51 5.23
CA ASP A 310 14.21 19.72 4.00
C ASP A 310 13.45 18.41 4.20
N ASP A 311 13.57 17.74 5.36
CA ASP A 311 12.80 16.56 5.69
C ASP A 311 11.29 16.87 5.82
N ALA A 312 10.92 18.01 6.40
CA ALA A 312 9.54 18.49 6.43
C ALA A 312 9.00 18.85 5.01
N ARG A 313 9.83 19.46 4.14
CA ARG A 313 9.49 19.76 2.73
C ARG A 313 9.27 18.47 1.93
N ASP A 314 10.17 17.50 2.09
CA ASP A 314 10.04 16.20 1.42
C ASP A 314 8.82 15.42 1.91
N THR A 315 8.45 15.55 3.19
CA THR A 315 7.22 14.97 3.73
C THR A 315 5.98 15.54 3.03
N GLU A 316 5.93 16.86 2.78
CA GLU A 316 4.82 17.45 2.01
C GLU A 316 4.80 16.98 0.57
N ARG A 317 5.96 16.97 -0.13
CA ARG A 317 6.06 16.49 -1.51
C ARG A 317 5.56 15.05 -1.61
N LEU A 318 5.98 14.20 -0.68
CA LEU A 318 5.55 12.81 -0.63
C LEU A 318 4.06 12.68 -0.32
N SER A 319 3.54 13.47 0.64
CA SER A 319 2.11 13.50 0.95
C SER A 319 1.28 13.95 -0.25
N ASN A 320 1.69 14.99 -0.98
CA ASN A 320 1.03 15.44 -2.20
C ASN A 320 0.94 14.33 -3.26
N HIS A 321 1.91 13.42 -3.29
CA HIS A 321 1.93 12.31 -4.25
C HIS A 321 1.07 11.11 -3.81
N VAL A 322 1.09 10.74 -2.53
CA VAL A 322 0.48 9.48 -2.07
C VAL A 322 -0.90 9.63 -1.41
N THR A 323 -1.15 10.74 -0.71
CA THR A 323 -2.34 10.92 0.12
C THR A 323 -3.64 11.23 -0.65
N PRO A 324 -3.64 11.96 -1.81
CA PRO A 324 -4.87 12.30 -2.53
C PRO A 324 -5.74 11.09 -2.87
N ASN A 325 -5.11 9.96 -3.19
CA ASN A 325 -5.84 8.72 -3.46
C ASN A 325 -6.72 8.28 -2.28
N GLU A 326 -6.21 8.33 -1.05
CA GLU A 326 -6.98 7.95 0.15
C GLU A 326 -7.98 9.02 0.57
N PHE A 327 -7.61 10.28 0.40
CA PHE A 327 -8.51 11.41 0.61
C PHE A 327 -9.80 11.30 -0.22
N TYR A 328 -9.69 10.97 -1.50
CA TYR A 328 -10.87 10.79 -2.35
C TYR A 328 -11.63 9.49 -2.05
N GLN A 329 -10.96 8.45 -1.56
CA GLN A 329 -11.66 7.25 -1.13
C GLN A 329 -12.55 7.48 0.10
N VAL A 330 -12.11 8.26 1.10
CA VAL A 330 -12.92 8.52 2.30
C VAL A 330 -14.07 9.50 2.07
N GLN A 331 -14.14 10.14 0.91
CA GLN A 331 -15.35 10.83 0.46
C GLN A 331 -16.49 9.87 0.12
N MET A 332 -16.17 8.59 -0.11
CA MET A 332 -17.11 7.54 -0.43
C MET A 332 -17.20 6.50 0.70
N VAL A 333 -16.04 5.99 1.14
CA VAL A 333 -15.94 4.98 2.18
C VAL A 333 -16.18 5.61 3.56
N PRO A 334 -17.10 5.08 4.39
CA PRO A 334 -17.36 5.60 5.73
C PRO A 334 -16.21 5.24 6.68
N GLU A 335 -15.14 5.98 6.59
CA GLU A 335 -13.92 5.86 7.40
C GLU A 335 -13.20 7.21 7.46
N SER A 336 -12.40 7.44 8.51
CA SER A 336 -11.51 8.59 8.60
C SER A 336 -10.29 8.44 7.67
N LEU A 337 -9.65 9.57 7.29
CA LEU A 337 -8.44 9.55 6.46
C LEU A 337 -7.27 8.86 7.19
N GLN A 338 -7.15 9.06 8.48
CA GLN A 338 -6.18 8.35 9.31
C GLN A 338 -6.50 6.87 9.41
N GLY A 339 -7.78 6.51 9.55
CA GLY A 339 -8.24 5.12 9.72
C GLY A 339 -8.16 4.27 8.47
N ILE A 340 -8.37 4.87 7.27
CA ILE A 340 -8.39 4.14 5.99
C ILE A 340 -7.07 3.40 5.72
N ALA A 341 -5.97 3.87 6.29
CA ALA A 341 -4.66 3.25 6.24
C ALA A 341 -4.65 1.79 6.75
N PHE A 342 -5.54 1.49 7.69
CA PHE A 342 -5.64 0.21 8.39
C PHE A 342 -6.80 -0.66 7.90
N VAL A 343 -7.57 -0.17 6.94
CA VAL A 343 -8.73 -0.89 6.39
C VAL A 343 -8.34 -1.60 5.10
N GLY A 344 -8.48 -2.93 5.10
CA GLY A 344 -8.27 -3.76 3.92
C GLY A 344 -9.21 -3.34 2.77
N ILE A 345 -8.75 -3.51 1.54
CA ILE A 345 -9.45 -3.01 0.36
C ILE A 345 -10.83 -3.67 0.21
N GLY A 346 -10.96 -4.99 0.46
CA GLY A 346 -12.24 -5.69 0.47
C GLY A 346 -13.20 -5.13 1.52
N SER A 347 -12.70 -4.78 2.71
CA SER A 347 -13.52 -4.18 3.78
C SER A 347 -14.02 -2.77 3.42
N ARG A 348 -13.36 -2.05 2.50
CA ARG A 348 -13.86 -0.77 2.00
C ARG A 348 -15.13 -0.97 1.17
N ILE A 349 -15.15 -1.99 0.30
CA ILE A 349 -16.34 -2.35 -0.48
C ILE A 349 -17.46 -2.85 0.44
N GLU A 350 -17.13 -3.71 1.44
CA GLU A 350 -18.10 -4.14 2.44
C GLU A 350 -18.80 -2.96 3.13
N ARG A 351 -18.04 -1.94 3.56
CA ARG A 351 -18.63 -0.76 4.22
C ARG A 351 -19.56 0.02 3.31
N LEU A 352 -19.26 0.12 2.01
CA LEU A 352 -20.16 0.73 1.03
C LEU A 352 -21.45 -0.08 0.89
N MET A 353 -21.36 -1.41 0.79
CA MET A 353 -22.51 -2.32 0.70
C MET A 353 -23.36 -2.24 1.97
N VAL A 354 -22.75 -2.35 3.15
CA VAL A 354 -23.42 -2.28 4.45
C VAL A 354 -24.16 -0.96 4.62
N ARG A 355 -23.52 0.16 4.32
CA ARG A 355 -24.15 1.49 4.37
C ARG A 355 -25.37 1.56 3.43
N ALA A 356 -25.23 1.07 2.20
CA ALA A 356 -26.32 1.10 1.21
C ALA A 356 -27.52 0.26 1.65
N TYR A 357 -27.28 -0.87 2.33
CA TYR A 357 -28.34 -1.74 2.88
C TYR A 357 -29.01 -1.12 4.09
N LEU A 358 -28.24 -0.59 5.05
CA LEU A 358 -28.79 0.06 6.25
C LEU A 358 -29.59 1.32 5.91
N ALA A 359 -29.12 2.11 4.91
CA ALA A 359 -29.86 3.26 4.40
C ALA A 359 -31.26 2.91 3.87
N ARG A 360 -31.42 1.70 3.34
CA ARG A 360 -32.70 1.14 2.85
C ARG A 360 -33.42 0.27 3.88
N ARG A 361 -32.92 0.27 5.12
CA ARG A 361 -33.46 -0.56 6.22
C ARG A 361 -33.60 -2.03 5.81
N HIS A 362 -32.63 -2.57 5.09
CA HIS A 362 -32.62 -3.96 4.61
C HIS A 362 -31.63 -4.81 5.38
N SER A 363 -32.01 -6.06 5.64
CA SER A 363 -31.20 -7.08 6.32
C SER A 363 -29.93 -7.43 5.55
N ILE A 364 -28.91 -7.93 6.26
CA ILE A 364 -27.56 -8.18 5.72
C ILE A 364 -27.25 -9.68 5.81
N PRO A 365 -26.62 -10.29 4.77
CA PRO A 365 -26.23 -11.69 4.80
C PRO A 365 -25.07 -11.91 5.79
N ARG A 366 -24.84 -13.16 6.17
CA ARG A 366 -23.60 -13.57 6.86
C ARG A 366 -22.49 -13.79 5.85
N PRO A 367 -21.22 -13.71 6.30
CA PRO A 367 -20.09 -14.13 5.48
C PRO A 367 -20.22 -15.58 5.02
N ARG A 368 -19.79 -15.85 3.81
CA ARG A 368 -19.70 -17.20 3.26
C ARG A 368 -18.27 -17.70 3.36
N SER A 369 -18.11 -19.01 3.59
CA SER A 369 -16.85 -19.72 3.40
C SER A 369 -16.91 -20.48 2.08
N GLY A 370 -15.84 -20.40 1.31
CA GLY A 370 -15.75 -21.08 0.02
C GLY A 370 -14.46 -21.87 -0.15
N ALA A 371 -14.45 -22.77 -1.13
CA ALA A 371 -13.24 -23.45 -1.59
C ALA A 371 -12.24 -22.42 -2.19
N PRO A 372 -10.95 -22.76 -2.28
CA PRO A 372 -10.00 -21.95 -3.01
C PRO A 372 -10.47 -21.73 -4.46
N ILE A 373 -10.40 -20.48 -4.91
CA ILE A 373 -10.80 -20.11 -6.27
C ILE A 373 -9.65 -20.47 -7.21
N GLU A 374 -9.98 -21.12 -8.32
CA GLU A 374 -9.01 -21.35 -9.38
C GLU A 374 -8.44 -20.03 -9.88
N GLY A 375 -7.12 -19.95 -10.01
CA GLY A 375 -6.41 -18.72 -10.33
C GLY A 375 -6.75 -18.14 -11.70
N ALA A 376 -6.24 -16.94 -11.94
CA ALA A 376 -6.27 -16.29 -13.25
C ALA A 376 -5.51 -17.09 -14.31
N PHE A 377 -5.77 -16.79 -15.57
CA PHE A 377 -5.00 -17.34 -16.69
C PHE A 377 -3.50 -17.05 -16.50
N ALA A 378 -2.66 -18.05 -16.71
CA ALA A 378 -1.22 -17.88 -16.71
C ALA A 378 -0.58 -19.03 -17.53
N ALA A 379 -0.02 -18.70 -18.68
CA ALA A 379 0.63 -19.66 -19.56
C ALA A 379 1.86 -19.04 -20.22
N ALA A 380 2.99 -19.75 -20.17
CA ALA A 380 4.12 -19.53 -21.06
C ALA A 380 4.03 -20.55 -22.19
N PHE A 381 3.81 -20.09 -23.39
CA PHE A 381 3.70 -20.96 -24.57
C PHE A 381 5.07 -21.26 -25.16
N GLU A 382 6.00 -20.32 -24.97
CA GLU A 382 7.37 -20.46 -25.45
C GLU A 382 8.37 -19.89 -24.44
N THR A 383 9.53 -20.52 -24.36
CA THR A 383 10.67 -20.10 -23.52
C THR A 383 11.86 -19.73 -24.40
N GLY A 384 12.69 -18.78 -23.96
CA GLY A 384 13.83 -18.31 -24.72
C GLY A 384 13.87 -16.80 -24.87
N VAL A 385 14.69 -16.32 -25.81
CA VAL A 385 14.83 -14.91 -26.13
C VAL A 385 14.07 -14.57 -27.41
N PHE A 386 13.20 -13.59 -27.32
CA PHE A 386 12.36 -13.10 -28.42
C PHE A 386 12.66 -11.64 -28.69
N ARG A 387 12.61 -11.24 -29.96
CA ARG A 387 12.81 -9.85 -30.40
C ARG A 387 11.50 -9.24 -30.84
N ASN A 388 11.44 -7.89 -30.83
CA ASN A 388 10.29 -7.15 -31.32
C ASN A 388 8.98 -7.55 -30.65
N VAL A 389 8.98 -7.64 -29.31
CA VAL A 389 7.87 -8.15 -28.52
C VAL A 389 6.88 -7.05 -28.22
N VAL A 390 5.61 -7.30 -28.45
CA VAL A 390 4.49 -6.40 -28.14
C VAL A 390 3.71 -6.95 -26.97
N LYS A 391 3.26 -6.07 -26.08
CA LYS A 391 2.31 -6.38 -25.02
C LYS A 391 0.97 -5.75 -25.30
N CYS A 392 -0.10 -6.54 -25.25
CA CYS A 392 -1.47 -6.06 -25.18
C CYS A 392 -2.13 -6.46 -23.86
N ASP A 393 -3.11 -5.66 -23.40
CA ASP A 393 -3.77 -5.83 -22.09
C ASP A 393 -5.26 -5.50 -22.18
N VAL A 394 -6.12 -6.23 -21.44
CA VAL A 394 -7.55 -5.91 -21.37
C VAL A 394 -7.80 -4.88 -20.29
N GLU A 395 -8.32 -3.73 -20.65
CA GLU A 395 -8.58 -2.65 -19.69
C GLU A 395 -9.60 -3.09 -18.63
N SER A 396 -9.13 -3.25 -17.37
CA SER A 396 -9.97 -3.64 -16.23
C SER A 396 -10.79 -4.92 -16.47
N LEU A 397 -10.16 -6.01 -16.92
CA LEU A 397 -10.80 -7.28 -17.33
C LEU A 397 -11.90 -7.73 -16.37
N TYR A 398 -11.60 -7.98 -15.10
CA TYR A 398 -12.59 -8.52 -14.17
C TYR A 398 -13.75 -7.56 -13.88
N PRO A 399 -13.55 -6.27 -13.62
CA PRO A 399 -14.64 -5.31 -13.53
C PRO A 399 -15.53 -5.24 -14.79
N ALA A 400 -14.93 -5.29 -15.97
CA ALA A 400 -15.66 -5.27 -17.22
C ALA A 400 -16.52 -6.55 -17.38
N LEU A 401 -15.96 -7.72 -17.07
CA LEU A 401 -16.68 -9.00 -17.11
C LEU A 401 -17.82 -9.06 -16.09
N MET A 402 -17.62 -8.55 -14.86
CA MET A 402 -18.70 -8.47 -13.87
C MET A 402 -19.89 -7.67 -14.39
N LEU A 403 -19.62 -6.50 -15.01
CA LEU A 403 -20.67 -5.66 -15.57
C LEU A 403 -21.33 -6.30 -16.78
N ALA A 404 -20.53 -6.82 -17.73
CA ALA A 404 -21.04 -7.36 -18.99
C ALA A 404 -21.87 -8.64 -18.79
N ARG A 405 -21.43 -9.53 -17.89
CA ARG A 405 -22.07 -10.84 -17.64
C ARG A 405 -23.00 -10.83 -16.42
N GLY A 406 -23.24 -9.68 -15.80
CA GLY A 406 -24.11 -9.55 -14.63
C GLY A 406 -23.64 -10.37 -13.42
N ILE A 407 -22.30 -10.48 -13.19
CA ILE A 407 -21.76 -11.27 -12.09
C ILE A 407 -21.71 -10.43 -10.81
N ALA A 408 -22.60 -10.74 -9.88
CA ALA A 408 -22.75 -10.09 -8.59
C ALA A 408 -22.86 -11.12 -7.46
N PRO A 409 -22.67 -10.71 -6.18
CA PRO A 409 -22.99 -11.59 -5.06
C PRO A 409 -24.44 -12.05 -5.11
N GLN A 410 -24.68 -13.35 -4.96
CA GLN A 410 -26.04 -13.90 -4.96
C GLN A 410 -26.92 -13.35 -3.81
N ASP A 411 -26.28 -12.89 -2.72
CA ASP A 411 -26.93 -12.28 -1.57
C ASP A 411 -27.16 -10.77 -1.71
N ASP A 412 -26.76 -10.14 -2.81
CA ASP A 412 -27.08 -8.75 -3.11
C ASP A 412 -28.54 -8.61 -3.60
N LYS A 413 -29.50 -8.74 -2.68
CA LYS A 413 -30.95 -8.70 -3.00
C LYS A 413 -31.43 -7.30 -3.42
N LEU A 414 -30.74 -6.25 -3.01
CA LEU A 414 -31.03 -4.88 -3.47
C LEU A 414 -30.39 -4.54 -4.82
N GLY A 415 -29.53 -5.42 -5.33
CA GLY A 415 -28.86 -5.21 -6.62
C GLY A 415 -27.95 -3.99 -6.63
N VAL A 416 -27.24 -3.70 -5.55
CA VAL A 416 -26.43 -2.48 -5.40
C VAL A 416 -25.00 -2.63 -5.89
N PHE A 417 -24.49 -3.86 -5.97
CA PHE A 417 -23.08 -4.16 -6.29
C PHE A 417 -22.68 -3.70 -7.69
N LEU A 418 -23.40 -4.12 -8.73
CA LEU A 418 -23.05 -3.79 -10.12
C LEU A 418 -23.31 -2.31 -10.45
N PRO A 419 -24.41 -1.66 -10.03
CA PRO A 419 -24.57 -0.23 -10.19
C PRO A 419 -23.46 0.59 -9.54
N MET A 420 -23.01 0.19 -8.34
CA MET A 420 -21.88 0.83 -7.66
C MET A 420 -20.59 0.71 -8.49
N LEU A 421 -20.30 -0.48 -9.00
CA LEU A 421 -19.15 -0.71 -9.88
C LEU A 421 -19.24 0.10 -11.17
N GLY A 422 -20.43 0.15 -11.79
CA GLY A 422 -20.70 0.95 -13.01
C GLY A 422 -20.48 2.44 -12.78
N ALA A 423 -21.05 2.99 -11.71
CA ALA A 423 -20.90 4.39 -11.34
C ALA A 423 -19.44 4.78 -11.08
N LEU A 424 -18.68 3.92 -10.38
CA LEU A 424 -17.24 4.13 -10.17
C LEU A 424 -16.46 4.13 -11.49
N ARG A 425 -16.79 3.22 -12.42
CA ARG A 425 -16.15 3.14 -13.74
C ARG A 425 -16.39 4.40 -14.56
N GLU A 426 -17.63 4.89 -14.65
CA GLU A 426 -17.98 6.10 -15.37
C GLU A 426 -17.28 7.34 -14.82
N ARG A 427 -17.29 7.49 -13.48
CA ARG A 427 -16.60 8.60 -12.80
C ARG A 427 -15.09 8.56 -13.01
N ARG A 428 -14.49 7.34 -13.00
CA ARG A 428 -13.07 7.20 -13.35
C ARG A 428 -12.77 7.68 -14.76
N LEU A 429 -13.60 7.34 -15.74
CA LEU A 429 -13.40 7.77 -17.12
C LEU A 429 -13.50 9.30 -17.27
N THR A 430 -14.40 9.94 -16.51
CA THR A 430 -14.50 11.40 -16.46
C THR A 430 -13.25 12.01 -15.82
N ALA A 431 -12.87 11.56 -14.62
CA ALA A 431 -11.68 12.05 -13.94
C ALA A 431 -10.39 11.83 -14.75
N LYS A 432 -10.27 10.70 -15.48
CA LYS A 432 -9.12 10.44 -16.37
C LYS A 432 -9.06 11.42 -17.55
N ARG A 433 -10.20 11.85 -18.06
CA ARG A 433 -10.27 12.89 -19.12
C ARG A 433 -9.86 14.26 -18.55
N GLU A 434 -10.36 14.63 -17.38
CA GLU A 434 -10.03 15.87 -16.69
C GLU A 434 -8.54 15.93 -16.33
N ALA A 435 -7.96 14.86 -15.79
CA ALA A 435 -6.53 14.77 -15.50
C ALA A 435 -5.65 14.99 -16.74
N LYS A 436 -6.11 14.55 -17.91
CA LYS A 436 -5.39 14.74 -19.17
C LYS A 436 -5.39 16.22 -19.62
N PHE A 437 -6.43 16.98 -19.28
CA PHE A 437 -6.48 18.42 -19.52
C PHE A 437 -5.68 19.21 -18.48
N GLU A 438 -5.73 18.84 -17.20
CA GLU A 438 -4.95 19.47 -16.13
C GLU A 438 -3.43 19.30 -16.36
N SER A 439 -2.96 18.11 -16.75
CA SER A 439 -1.53 17.82 -16.99
C SER A 439 -0.93 18.61 -18.16
N SER A 440 -1.77 19.12 -19.08
CA SER A 440 -1.34 20.00 -20.17
C SER A 440 -1.22 21.47 -19.76
N ALA A 441 -1.73 21.84 -18.57
CA ALA A 441 -1.84 23.21 -18.10
C ALA A 441 -1.02 23.53 -16.83
N ALA A 442 -0.51 22.53 -16.10
CA ALA A 442 0.18 22.72 -14.83
C ALA A 442 1.60 22.10 -14.84
N ASP A 443 2.56 22.87 -14.35
CA ASP A 443 3.98 22.48 -14.23
C ASP A 443 4.25 21.44 -13.11
N ASP A 444 3.28 21.15 -12.23
CA ASP A 444 3.46 20.36 -10.99
C ASP A 444 2.93 18.92 -11.05
N GLY A 445 2.62 18.39 -12.21
CA GLY A 445 2.54 16.94 -12.53
C GLY A 445 1.45 16.09 -11.89
N HIS A 446 0.70 16.50 -10.85
CA HIS A 446 -0.36 15.69 -10.23
C HIS A 446 -1.55 16.54 -9.78
N GLY A 447 -2.50 16.73 -10.69
CA GLY A 447 -3.74 17.43 -10.41
C GLY A 447 -4.72 16.64 -9.51
N ALA A 448 -5.73 17.33 -8.99
CA ALA A 448 -6.80 16.73 -8.20
C ALA A 448 -7.52 15.57 -8.94
N ALA A 449 -7.66 15.69 -10.27
CA ALA A 449 -8.28 14.68 -11.11
C ALA A 449 -7.45 13.39 -11.20
N ASP A 450 -6.11 13.44 -11.13
CA ASP A 450 -5.26 12.24 -11.11
C ASP A 450 -5.40 11.46 -9.79
N GLY A 451 -5.40 12.14 -8.64
CA GLY A 451 -5.69 11.52 -7.34
C GLY A 451 -7.07 10.86 -7.30
N LEU A 452 -8.08 11.51 -7.85
CA LEU A 452 -9.45 11.02 -7.91
C LEU A 452 -9.59 9.79 -8.83
N GLN A 453 -9.01 9.82 -10.05
CA GLN A 453 -9.06 8.69 -10.97
C GLN A 453 -8.33 7.46 -10.41
N ASN A 454 -7.23 7.66 -9.65
CA ASN A 454 -6.52 6.58 -8.98
C ASN A 454 -7.33 5.99 -7.81
N ALA A 455 -8.04 6.82 -7.04
CA ALA A 455 -8.97 6.38 -6.01
C ALA A 455 -10.05 5.45 -6.57
N PHE A 456 -10.69 5.86 -7.67
CA PHE A 456 -11.68 5.04 -8.38
C PHE A 456 -11.07 3.74 -8.91
N LYS A 457 -9.88 3.79 -9.52
CA LYS A 457 -9.18 2.61 -10.05
C LYS A 457 -8.96 1.55 -8.97
N ILE A 458 -8.52 1.96 -7.79
CA ILE A 458 -8.26 1.04 -6.68
C ILE A 458 -9.56 0.42 -6.18
N LEU A 459 -10.61 1.21 -6.00
CA LEU A 459 -11.92 0.68 -5.59
C LEU A 459 -12.48 -0.29 -6.62
N ILE A 460 -12.48 0.06 -7.91
CA ILE A 460 -12.98 -0.78 -9.01
C ILE A 460 -12.28 -2.15 -9.01
N ASN A 461 -10.94 -2.16 -8.94
CA ASN A 461 -10.18 -3.41 -8.95
C ASN A 461 -10.40 -4.25 -7.69
N SER A 462 -10.92 -3.64 -6.63
CA SER A 462 -11.17 -4.31 -5.35
C SER A 462 -12.45 -5.13 -5.33
N PHE A 463 -13.38 -4.90 -6.26
CA PHE A 463 -14.67 -5.60 -6.32
C PHE A 463 -14.50 -7.12 -6.52
N PHE A 464 -13.57 -7.51 -7.39
CA PHE A 464 -13.24 -8.93 -7.56
C PHE A 464 -12.64 -9.55 -6.28
N GLY A 465 -11.64 -8.89 -5.69
CA GLY A 465 -11.01 -9.35 -4.45
C GLY A 465 -12.00 -9.44 -3.28
N PHE A 466 -12.97 -8.53 -3.23
CA PHE A 466 -14.05 -8.56 -2.24
C PHE A 466 -14.90 -9.83 -2.35
N LEU A 467 -15.30 -10.25 -3.56
CA LEU A 467 -16.07 -11.48 -3.77
C LEU A 467 -15.38 -12.71 -3.18
N GLY A 468 -14.07 -12.84 -3.34
CA GLY A 468 -13.27 -13.98 -2.88
C GLY A 468 -12.77 -13.90 -1.44
N THR A 469 -12.96 -12.77 -0.73
CA THR A 469 -12.42 -12.59 0.61
C THR A 469 -13.31 -13.22 1.67
N ASN A 470 -12.79 -14.23 2.39
CA ASN A 470 -13.50 -14.85 3.50
C ASN A 470 -13.72 -13.87 4.66
N GLY A 471 -14.85 -14.01 5.36
CA GLY A 471 -15.16 -13.24 6.56
C GLY A 471 -15.83 -11.87 6.30
N LEU A 472 -15.98 -11.46 5.04
CA LEU A 472 -16.72 -10.26 4.65
C LEU A 472 -18.19 -10.60 4.36
N HIS A 473 -19.10 -9.70 4.75
CA HIS A 473 -20.52 -9.81 4.40
C HIS A 473 -20.67 -9.55 2.88
N PHE A 474 -21.63 -10.20 2.26
CA PHE A 474 -21.81 -10.20 0.80
C PHE A 474 -20.67 -10.82 -0.02
N ASN A 475 -19.66 -11.43 0.58
CA ASN A 475 -18.69 -12.19 -0.20
C ASN A 475 -19.38 -13.36 -0.91
N ASP A 476 -18.91 -13.70 -2.11
CA ASP A 476 -19.44 -14.82 -2.91
C ASP A 476 -18.30 -15.50 -3.68
N PRO A 477 -17.66 -16.52 -3.07
CA PRO A 477 -16.60 -17.28 -3.75
C PRO A 477 -17.03 -17.91 -5.07
N THR A 478 -18.33 -18.29 -5.21
CA THR A 478 -18.86 -18.84 -6.46
C THR A 478 -18.92 -17.77 -7.55
N ALA A 479 -19.37 -16.57 -7.21
CA ALA A 479 -19.33 -15.44 -8.13
C ALA A 479 -17.89 -15.08 -8.52
N ALA A 480 -16.95 -15.12 -7.58
CA ALA A 480 -15.53 -14.88 -7.85
C ALA A 480 -14.95 -15.96 -8.82
N ALA A 481 -15.29 -17.24 -8.63
CA ALA A 481 -14.88 -18.31 -9.54
C ALA A 481 -15.42 -18.11 -10.96
N ARG A 482 -16.67 -17.66 -11.10
CA ARG A 482 -17.25 -17.31 -12.42
C ARG A 482 -16.51 -16.15 -13.10
N VAL A 483 -16.02 -15.16 -12.33
CA VAL A 483 -15.23 -14.05 -12.91
C VAL A 483 -13.88 -14.55 -13.44
N THR A 484 -13.17 -15.42 -12.69
CA THR A 484 -11.88 -15.97 -13.16
C THR A 484 -12.05 -16.90 -14.33
N GLU A 485 -13.11 -17.74 -14.35
CA GLU A 485 -13.47 -18.58 -15.48
C GLU A 485 -13.73 -17.74 -16.73
N ALA A 486 -14.59 -16.72 -16.64
CA ALA A 486 -14.85 -15.80 -17.73
C ALA A 486 -13.58 -15.08 -18.22
N GLY A 487 -12.67 -14.75 -17.30
CA GLY A 487 -11.36 -14.15 -17.63
C GLY A 487 -10.49 -15.11 -18.43
N ARG A 488 -10.44 -16.38 -18.03
CA ARG A 488 -9.70 -17.42 -18.79
C ARG A 488 -10.26 -17.60 -20.20
N GLU A 489 -11.58 -17.68 -20.37
CA GLU A 489 -12.23 -17.75 -21.68
C GLU A 489 -11.84 -16.59 -22.60
N VAL A 490 -11.81 -15.36 -22.06
CA VAL A 490 -11.42 -14.18 -22.84
C VAL A 490 -9.96 -14.25 -23.24
N MET A 491 -9.07 -14.67 -22.32
CA MET A 491 -7.65 -14.81 -22.65
C MET A 491 -7.38 -15.90 -23.68
N ASP A 492 -8.07 -17.05 -23.62
CA ASP A 492 -7.99 -18.09 -24.65
C ASP A 492 -8.40 -17.55 -26.03
N ARG A 493 -9.48 -16.76 -26.09
CA ARG A 493 -9.94 -16.11 -27.34
C ARG A 493 -8.89 -15.13 -27.88
N ILE A 494 -8.27 -14.33 -27.02
CA ILE A 494 -7.21 -13.38 -27.40
C ILE A 494 -6.02 -14.15 -27.99
N VAL A 495 -5.54 -15.18 -27.29
CA VAL A 495 -4.41 -16.02 -27.75
C VAL A 495 -4.72 -16.67 -29.10
N ALA A 496 -5.91 -17.24 -29.25
CA ALA A 496 -6.35 -17.85 -30.52
C ALA A 496 -6.43 -16.82 -31.66
N ALA A 497 -6.97 -15.63 -31.38
CA ALA A 497 -7.13 -14.57 -32.37
C ALA A 497 -5.78 -13.97 -32.82
N LEU A 498 -4.82 -13.81 -31.91
CA LEU A 498 -3.45 -13.39 -32.21
C LEU A 498 -2.75 -14.45 -33.10
N ARG A 499 -2.83 -15.74 -32.74
CA ARG A 499 -2.26 -16.83 -33.53
C ARG A 499 -2.85 -16.94 -34.92
N ALA A 500 -4.18 -16.75 -35.06
CA ALA A 500 -4.86 -16.75 -36.36
C ALA A 500 -4.37 -15.64 -37.29
N ARG A 501 -3.77 -14.57 -36.74
CA ARG A 501 -3.15 -13.47 -37.49
C ARG A 501 -1.65 -13.64 -37.71
N GLY A 502 -1.13 -14.84 -37.46
CA GLY A 502 0.29 -15.16 -37.64
C GLY A 502 1.20 -14.64 -36.51
N CYS A 503 0.65 -14.13 -35.41
CA CYS A 503 1.44 -13.69 -34.27
C CYS A 503 2.00 -14.89 -33.52
N ARG A 504 3.26 -14.80 -33.11
CA ARG A 504 3.90 -15.76 -32.22
C ARG A 504 3.64 -15.35 -30.78
N VAL A 505 2.69 -16.02 -30.12
CA VAL A 505 2.31 -15.70 -28.72
C VAL A 505 3.32 -16.39 -27.79
N ILE A 506 4.00 -15.59 -26.94
CA ILE A 506 5.07 -16.05 -26.05
C ILE A 506 4.47 -16.41 -24.70
N GLU A 507 3.74 -15.48 -24.08
CA GLU A 507 3.19 -15.63 -22.73
C GLU A 507 1.87 -14.87 -22.63
N ALA A 508 0.95 -15.38 -21.81
CA ALA A 508 -0.24 -14.63 -21.42
C ALA A 508 -0.48 -14.77 -19.90
N ASP A 509 -0.84 -13.67 -19.26
CA ASP A 509 -1.00 -13.57 -17.81
C ASP A 509 -2.16 -12.67 -17.42
N THR A 510 -3.11 -13.21 -16.70
CA THR A 510 -4.29 -12.56 -16.10
C THR A 510 -5.17 -11.84 -17.12
N ASP A 511 -4.70 -10.72 -17.67
CA ASP A 511 -5.43 -9.76 -18.51
C ASP A 511 -4.63 -9.33 -19.75
N GLY A 512 -3.38 -9.82 -19.92
CA GLY A 512 -2.50 -9.41 -21.00
C GLY A 512 -1.76 -10.56 -21.68
N ALA A 513 -1.25 -10.30 -22.90
CA ALA A 513 -0.45 -11.21 -23.67
C ALA A 513 0.79 -10.53 -24.26
N PHE A 514 1.88 -11.31 -24.33
CA PHE A 514 3.11 -10.95 -25.03
C PHE A 514 3.19 -11.75 -26.34
N PHE A 515 3.44 -11.05 -27.43
CA PHE A 515 3.53 -11.68 -28.75
C PHE A 515 4.54 -10.97 -29.65
N VAL A 516 5.06 -11.69 -30.66
CA VAL A 516 5.81 -11.14 -31.77
C VAL A 516 4.88 -11.05 -32.97
N PRO A 517 4.63 -9.86 -33.53
CA PRO A 517 3.83 -9.71 -34.76
C PRO A 517 4.57 -10.28 -35.97
N PRO A 518 3.87 -10.64 -37.06
CA PRO A 518 4.52 -10.96 -38.33
C PRO A 518 5.38 -9.81 -38.83
N ASP A 519 6.42 -10.14 -39.62
CA ASP A 519 7.34 -9.13 -40.16
C ASP A 519 6.58 -8.10 -41.01
N GLY A 520 6.82 -6.81 -40.72
CA GLY A 520 6.18 -5.70 -41.41
C GLY A 520 4.73 -5.41 -41.03
N ALA A 521 4.10 -6.22 -40.14
CA ALA A 521 2.74 -6.00 -39.72
C ALA A 521 2.61 -4.85 -38.71
N ASP A 522 1.51 -4.11 -38.79
CA ASP A 522 1.15 -3.09 -37.80
C ASP A 522 0.56 -3.79 -36.55
N ALA A 523 1.35 -3.81 -35.48
CA ALA A 523 0.94 -4.43 -34.23
C ALA A 523 -0.27 -3.71 -33.56
N GLN A 524 -0.38 -2.39 -33.73
CA GLN A 524 -1.53 -1.64 -33.21
C GLN A 524 -2.81 -2.06 -33.92
N ALA A 525 -2.77 -2.16 -35.25
CA ALA A 525 -3.91 -2.62 -36.05
C ALA A 525 -4.34 -4.04 -35.66
N ILE A 526 -3.38 -4.95 -35.43
CA ILE A 526 -3.67 -6.32 -34.96
C ILE A 526 -4.40 -6.29 -33.62
N VAL A 527 -3.91 -5.48 -32.64
CA VAL A 527 -4.54 -5.38 -31.32
C VAL A 527 -5.95 -4.80 -31.42
N ASP A 528 -6.13 -3.76 -32.25
CA ASP A 528 -7.44 -3.14 -32.46
C ASP A 528 -8.47 -4.12 -33.10
N GLU A 529 -8.05 -4.90 -34.08
CA GLU A 529 -8.88 -5.94 -34.71
C GLU A 529 -9.24 -7.06 -33.74
N VAL A 530 -8.26 -7.55 -32.96
CA VAL A 530 -8.54 -8.57 -31.93
C VAL A 530 -9.50 -8.01 -30.89
N GLY A 531 -9.27 -6.77 -30.44
CA GLY A 531 -10.14 -6.07 -29.50
C GLY A 531 -11.57 -5.93 -29.99
N ALA A 532 -11.76 -5.56 -31.24
CA ALA A 532 -13.09 -5.43 -31.85
C ALA A 532 -13.87 -6.76 -31.90
N ALA A 533 -13.15 -7.88 -32.00
CA ALA A 533 -13.74 -9.22 -32.02
C ALA A 533 -14.11 -9.79 -30.64
N LEU A 534 -13.67 -9.16 -29.52
CA LEU A 534 -13.92 -9.67 -28.18
C LEU A 534 -15.38 -9.54 -27.75
N GLY A 535 -16.07 -8.47 -28.14
CA GLY A 535 -17.42 -8.18 -27.66
C GLY A 535 -17.49 -7.80 -26.19
N ASP A 536 -18.67 -7.88 -25.59
CA ASP A 536 -18.92 -7.69 -24.14
C ASP A 536 -18.44 -6.33 -23.59
N GLY A 537 -18.25 -5.30 -24.43
CA GLY A 537 -17.71 -4.02 -24.01
C GLY A 537 -16.27 -4.09 -23.49
N LEU A 538 -15.55 -5.18 -23.77
CA LEU A 538 -14.14 -5.35 -23.44
C LEU A 538 -13.28 -4.51 -24.39
N ARG A 539 -12.24 -3.93 -23.86
CA ARG A 539 -11.27 -3.14 -24.62
C ARG A 539 -9.89 -3.74 -24.49
N LEU A 540 -9.36 -4.28 -25.59
CA LEU A 540 -7.97 -4.66 -25.66
C LEU A 540 -7.14 -3.42 -26.03
N VAL A 541 -6.04 -3.20 -25.35
CA VAL A 541 -5.20 -2.02 -25.52
C VAL A 541 -3.77 -2.47 -25.83
N TYR A 542 -3.17 -1.84 -26.84
CA TYR A 542 -1.73 -1.91 -27.04
C TYR A 542 -1.04 -1.18 -25.86
N GLU A 543 -0.29 -1.92 -25.05
CA GLU A 543 0.30 -1.36 -23.82
C GLU A 543 1.73 -0.84 -24.07
N ASP A 544 2.60 -1.68 -24.64
CA ASP A 544 4.02 -1.34 -24.82
C ASP A 544 4.68 -2.25 -25.87
N ARG A 545 5.86 -1.81 -26.36
CA ARG A 545 6.72 -2.59 -27.25
C ARG A 545 8.13 -2.68 -26.66
N TYR A 546 8.70 -3.87 -26.70
CA TYR A 546 10.00 -4.19 -26.14
C TYR A 546 10.95 -4.64 -27.24
N GLU A 547 12.22 -4.21 -27.15
CA GLU A 547 13.29 -4.65 -28.04
C GLU A 547 13.46 -6.17 -27.97
N ALA A 548 13.43 -6.69 -26.73
CA ALA A 548 13.54 -8.12 -26.48
C ALA A 548 12.83 -8.56 -25.18
N MET A 549 12.46 -9.83 -25.14
CA MET A 549 11.95 -10.55 -23.97
C MET A 549 12.70 -11.86 -23.80
N LEU A 550 13.18 -12.11 -22.58
CA LEU A 550 13.60 -13.43 -22.12
C LEU A 550 12.44 -14.03 -21.32
N SER A 551 11.80 -15.09 -21.82
CA SER A 551 10.75 -15.86 -21.12
C SER A 551 11.35 -17.14 -20.56
N LEU A 552 11.22 -17.35 -19.23
CA LEU A 552 11.70 -18.56 -18.55
C LEU A 552 10.54 -19.54 -18.26
N LYS A 553 9.48 -19.02 -17.72
CA LYS A 553 8.22 -19.73 -17.39
C LYS A 553 7.14 -18.68 -17.08
N ALA A 554 5.89 -19.13 -17.03
CA ALA A 554 4.76 -18.25 -16.73
C ALA A 554 5.06 -17.30 -15.55
N LYS A 555 4.84 -16.01 -15.78
CA LYS A 555 5.11 -14.89 -14.82
C LYS A 555 6.58 -14.68 -14.45
N ASN A 556 7.53 -15.31 -15.13
CA ASN A 556 8.96 -15.14 -14.86
C ASN A 556 9.73 -14.80 -16.14
N TYR A 557 9.96 -13.51 -16.37
CA TYR A 557 10.55 -13.02 -17.60
C TYR A 557 11.36 -11.72 -17.37
N ALA A 558 12.23 -11.39 -18.32
CA ALA A 558 12.92 -10.11 -18.38
C ALA A 558 12.61 -9.42 -19.71
N LEU A 559 12.39 -8.10 -19.65
CA LEU A 559 12.03 -7.25 -20.80
C LEU A 559 13.10 -6.19 -21.00
N LYS A 560 13.59 -6.00 -22.22
CA LYS A 560 14.50 -4.91 -22.60
C LYS A 560 13.74 -3.85 -23.37
N ARG A 561 13.78 -2.60 -22.89
CA ARG A 561 13.23 -1.43 -23.57
C ARG A 561 14.23 -0.84 -24.54
N SER A 562 13.75 -0.06 -25.51
CA SER A 562 14.61 0.62 -26.51
C SER A 562 15.66 1.54 -25.89
N ALA A 563 15.44 2.07 -24.70
CA ALA A 563 16.41 2.86 -23.94
C ALA A 563 17.47 2.01 -23.20
N GLY A 564 17.49 0.68 -23.40
CA GLY A 564 18.43 -0.25 -22.76
C GLY A 564 18.03 -0.66 -21.33
N GLU A 565 16.92 -0.16 -20.80
CA GLU A 565 16.42 -0.54 -19.47
C GLU A 565 15.98 -2.00 -19.45
N LEU A 566 16.50 -2.79 -18.47
CA LEU A 566 16.10 -4.18 -18.24
C LEU A 566 15.11 -4.27 -17.08
N VAL A 567 13.87 -4.70 -17.38
CA VAL A 567 12.81 -4.89 -16.41
C VAL A 567 12.60 -6.37 -16.13
N MET A 568 12.87 -6.83 -14.90
CA MET A 568 12.71 -8.23 -14.49
C MET A 568 11.38 -8.45 -13.77
N ARG A 569 10.72 -9.57 -14.01
CA ARG A 569 9.45 -9.98 -13.39
C ARG A 569 9.50 -11.41 -12.90
N GLY A 570 8.72 -11.69 -11.87
CA GLY A 570 8.53 -13.00 -11.27
C GLY A 570 9.53 -13.38 -10.19
N SER A 571 9.12 -14.34 -9.36
CA SER A 571 9.89 -14.77 -8.18
C SER A 571 11.19 -15.49 -8.52
N ALA A 572 11.30 -16.09 -9.71
CA ALA A 572 12.53 -16.71 -10.15
C ALA A 572 13.62 -15.71 -10.48
N LEU A 573 13.27 -14.50 -10.93
CA LEU A 573 14.20 -13.46 -11.32
C LEU A 573 14.31 -12.31 -10.32
N ARG A 574 13.25 -12.09 -9.52
CA ARG A 574 13.14 -10.95 -8.61
C ARG A 574 12.55 -11.36 -7.27
N SER A 575 13.36 -12.02 -6.44
CA SER A 575 12.98 -12.32 -5.06
C SER A 575 13.74 -11.44 -4.07
N HIS A 576 13.01 -10.80 -3.15
CA HIS A 576 13.63 -10.06 -2.04
C HIS A 576 14.29 -10.99 -1.00
N ARG A 577 14.00 -12.29 -1.06
CA ARG A 577 14.61 -13.31 -0.19
C ARG A 577 15.95 -13.80 -0.70
N ASP A 578 16.27 -13.52 -1.98
CA ASP A 578 17.57 -13.87 -2.56
C ASP A 578 18.65 -12.91 -2.06
N GLU A 579 19.84 -13.42 -1.93
CA GLU A 579 21.05 -12.66 -1.58
C GLU A 579 21.28 -11.55 -2.63
N PRO A 580 21.78 -10.36 -2.23
CA PRO A 580 22.02 -9.26 -3.18
C PRO A 580 22.93 -9.64 -4.35
N PHE A 581 24.04 -10.38 -4.10
CA PHE A 581 24.95 -10.84 -5.18
C PHE A 581 24.22 -11.75 -6.18
N GLY A 582 23.31 -12.62 -5.68
CA GLY A 582 22.52 -13.51 -6.53
C GLY A 582 21.54 -12.74 -7.41
N ARG A 583 20.92 -11.68 -6.89
CA ARG A 583 20.07 -10.80 -7.73
C ARG A 583 20.88 -10.06 -8.80
N GLY A 584 22.12 -9.66 -8.50
CA GLY A 584 23.06 -9.13 -9.49
C GLY A 584 23.34 -10.14 -10.57
N LEU A 585 23.76 -11.35 -10.18
CA LEU A 585 24.05 -12.45 -11.11
C LEU A 585 22.86 -12.80 -12.02
N LEU A 586 21.64 -12.90 -11.46
CA LEU A 586 20.43 -13.15 -12.25
C LEU A 586 20.19 -12.07 -13.31
N ARG A 587 20.44 -10.81 -12.96
CA ARG A 587 20.28 -9.67 -13.87
C ARG A 587 21.33 -9.70 -14.98
N ASP A 588 22.57 -9.97 -14.64
CA ASP A 588 23.69 -9.99 -15.58
C ASP A 588 23.56 -11.15 -16.56
N ILE A 589 23.15 -12.35 -16.09
CA ILE A 589 22.83 -13.49 -16.95
C ILE A 589 21.67 -13.15 -17.89
N ALA A 590 20.58 -12.57 -17.39
CA ALA A 590 19.43 -12.20 -18.22
C ALA A 590 19.82 -11.17 -19.29
N ALA A 591 20.66 -10.18 -18.95
CA ALA A 591 21.18 -9.19 -19.88
C ALA A 591 22.07 -9.85 -20.96
N ALA A 592 22.98 -10.73 -20.57
CA ALA A 592 23.87 -11.44 -21.50
C ALA A 592 23.10 -12.33 -22.46
N LEU A 593 22.06 -13.06 -21.99
CA LEU A 593 21.17 -13.86 -22.84
C LEU A 593 20.42 -12.96 -23.84
N ILE A 594 19.79 -11.89 -23.36
CA ILE A 594 19.05 -10.96 -24.20
C ILE A 594 19.94 -10.31 -25.26
N ASP A 595 21.16 -9.95 -24.91
CA ASP A 595 22.11 -9.28 -25.82
C ASP A 595 22.90 -10.26 -26.68
N ASN A 596 22.67 -11.58 -26.57
CA ASN A 596 23.38 -12.64 -27.25
C ASN A 596 24.90 -12.66 -26.96
N ARG A 597 25.29 -12.25 -25.73
CA ARG A 597 26.67 -12.25 -25.24
C ARG A 597 26.99 -13.56 -24.52
N LEU A 598 26.70 -14.70 -25.16
CA LEU A 598 26.81 -16.03 -24.57
C LEU A 598 28.21 -16.38 -24.08
N HIS A 599 29.26 -15.84 -24.74
CA HIS A 599 30.67 -16.04 -24.40
C HIS A 599 31.07 -15.40 -23.06
N GLU A 600 30.28 -14.48 -22.53
CA GLU A 600 30.50 -13.84 -21.22
C GLU A 600 29.96 -14.64 -20.05
N LEU A 601 29.02 -15.58 -20.27
CA LEU A 601 28.28 -16.26 -19.23
C LEU A 601 29.19 -17.14 -18.36
N GLU A 602 30.01 -17.98 -18.97
CA GLU A 602 30.93 -18.86 -18.22
C GLU A 602 31.95 -18.07 -17.40
N PRO A 603 32.70 -17.08 -17.94
CA PRO A 603 33.60 -16.27 -17.13
C PRO A 603 32.89 -15.52 -15.98
N MET A 604 31.71 -14.96 -16.23
CA MET A 604 30.93 -14.23 -15.22
C MET A 604 30.54 -15.15 -14.04
N ILE A 605 30.02 -16.33 -14.32
CA ILE A 605 29.60 -17.29 -13.31
C ILE A 605 30.80 -17.82 -12.53
N ARG A 606 31.91 -18.08 -13.24
CA ARG A 606 33.15 -18.51 -12.61
C ARG A 606 33.71 -17.45 -11.67
N GLU A 607 33.74 -16.19 -12.08
CA GLU A 607 34.20 -15.09 -11.23
C GLU A 607 33.39 -14.99 -9.94
N VAL A 608 32.06 -15.08 -10.00
CA VAL A 608 31.21 -15.05 -8.80
C VAL A 608 31.50 -16.28 -7.92
N SER A 609 31.65 -17.46 -8.51
CA SER A 609 31.98 -18.69 -7.76
C SER A 609 33.35 -18.60 -7.06
N ASP A 610 34.36 -18.03 -7.73
CA ASP A 610 35.69 -17.85 -7.15
C ASP A 610 35.69 -16.78 -6.06
N ARG A 611 34.97 -15.67 -6.22
CA ARG A 611 34.75 -14.69 -5.13
C ARG A 611 34.12 -15.31 -3.87
N VAL A 612 33.19 -16.26 -4.06
CA VAL A 612 32.61 -17.02 -2.92
C VAL A 612 33.68 -17.92 -2.28
N ARG A 613 34.42 -18.73 -3.08
CA ARG A 613 35.44 -19.66 -2.57
C ARG A 613 36.53 -18.94 -1.78
N GLU A 614 36.92 -17.78 -2.24
CA GLU A 614 37.98 -16.97 -1.65
C GLU A 614 37.51 -16.07 -0.50
N GLY A 615 36.19 -16.01 -0.23
CA GLY A 615 35.62 -15.13 0.79
C GLY A 615 35.72 -13.65 0.43
N ARG A 616 35.71 -13.31 -0.87
CA ARG A 616 35.82 -11.93 -1.37
C ARG A 616 34.48 -11.23 -1.57
N ILE A 617 33.35 -11.89 -1.24
CA ILE A 617 32.03 -11.24 -1.29
C ILE A 617 31.79 -10.52 0.03
N PRO A 618 31.50 -9.21 0.05
CA PRO A 618 31.18 -8.47 1.26
C PRO A 618 29.88 -8.99 1.92
N VAL A 619 29.77 -8.89 3.24
CA VAL A 619 28.60 -9.36 3.98
C VAL A 619 27.30 -8.68 3.51
N GLU A 620 27.37 -7.43 3.06
CA GLU A 620 26.23 -6.69 2.51
C GLU A 620 25.67 -7.30 1.23
N GLU A 621 26.50 -8.03 0.48
CA GLU A 621 26.12 -8.68 -0.77
C GLU A 621 25.57 -10.10 -0.56
N PHE A 622 25.95 -10.84 0.51
CA PHE A 622 25.42 -12.17 0.77
C PHE A 622 24.43 -12.25 1.94
N ALA A 623 24.36 -11.24 2.81
CA ALA A 623 23.35 -11.19 3.85
C ALA A 623 21.99 -10.81 3.26
N ARG A 624 21.02 -11.73 3.36
CA ARG A 624 19.66 -11.50 2.90
C ARG A 624 18.84 -10.76 3.94
N ARG A 625 17.82 -10.03 3.48
CA ARG A 625 16.84 -9.39 4.35
C ARG A 625 15.79 -10.40 4.79
N GLU A 626 15.56 -10.50 6.09
CA GLU A 626 14.52 -11.33 6.70
C GLU A 626 13.58 -10.46 7.53
N SER A 627 12.27 -10.72 7.44
CA SER A 627 11.29 -10.09 8.33
C SER A 627 11.15 -10.93 9.59
N VAL A 628 11.38 -10.33 10.74
CA VAL A 628 11.24 -11.00 12.04
C VAL A 628 9.77 -11.31 12.29
N SER A 629 9.45 -12.56 12.56
CA SER A 629 8.09 -13.04 12.81
C SER A 629 8.03 -13.82 14.15
N HIS A 630 6.83 -14.10 14.63
CA HIS A 630 6.66 -14.99 15.77
C HIS A 630 7.35 -16.36 15.57
N LYS A 631 7.36 -16.86 14.33
CA LYS A 631 8.06 -18.10 13.97
C LYS A 631 9.58 -17.96 14.11
N THR A 632 10.14 -16.79 13.92
CA THR A 632 11.57 -16.52 14.09
C THR A 632 12.02 -16.79 15.53
N PHE A 633 11.17 -16.47 16.50
CA PHE A 633 11.42 -16.73 17.92
C PHE A 633 11.00 -18.14 18.38
N ALA A 634 10.07 -18.78 17.69
CA ALA A 634 9.50 -20.07 18.07
C ALA A 634 10.27 -21.28 17.52
N SER A 635 11.08 -21.14 16.45
CA SER A 635 11.75 -22.25 15.80
C SER A 635 12.99 -22.70 16.57
N GLY A 636 13.04 -23.97 16.97
CA GLY A 636 14.17 -24.55 17.74
C GLY A 636 15.51 -24.49 16.99
N GLY A 637 15.53 -24.41 15.65
CA GLY A 637 16.75 -24.31 14.83
C GLY A 637 17.39 -22.92 14.81
N ASN A 638 16.71 -21.88 15.30
CA ASN A 638 17.17 -20.49 15.25
C ASN A 638 17.34 -19.86 16.65
N ARG A 639 17.57 -20.65 17.69
CA ARG A 639 17.65 -20.16 19.10
C ARG A 639 18.68 -19.05 19.27
N ARG A 640 19.88 -19.18 18.68
CA ARG A 640 20.93 -18.16 18.79
C ARG A 640 20.55 -16.86 18.08
N LEU A 641 19.97 -16.97 16.89
CA LEU A 641 19.44 -15.80 16.18
C LEU A 641 18.34 -15.11 17.00
N ALA A 642 17.39 -15.89 17.55
CA ALA A 642 16.33 -15.36 18.40
C ALA A 642 16.88 -14.66 19.66
N SER A 643 17.89 -15.23 20.31
CA SER A 643 18.57 -14.61 21.44
C SER A 643 19.30 -13.32 21.05
N ALA A 644 20.03 -13.33 19.94
CA ALA A 644 20.72 -12.14 19.42
C ALA A 644 19.75 -11.01 19.05
N LEU A 645 18.59 -11.35 18.47
CA LEU A 645 17.54 -10.38 18.17
C LEU A 645 16.94 -9.78 19.44
N ALA A 646 16.64 -10.64 20.44
CA ALA A 646 16.09 -10.20 21.73
C ALA A 646 17.05 -9.28 22.49
N GLN A 647 18.35 -9.60 22.51
CA GLN A 647 19.39 -8.76 23.14
C GLN A 647 19.52 -7.38 22.49
N ARG A 648 19.17 -7.25 21.21
CA ARG A 648 19.21 -5.98 20.46
C ARG A 648 17.87 -5.25 20.44
N GLY A 649 16.87 -5.74 21.17
CA GLY A 649 15.54 -5.14 21.22
C GLY A 649 14.75 -5.22 19.89
N VAL A 650 15.12 -6.14 18.99
CA VAL A 650 14.45 -6.32 17.71
C VAL A 650 13.08 -6.96 17.92
N ALA A 651 12.04 -6.35 17.38
CA ALA A 651 10.65 -6.77 17.52
C ALA A 651 10.14 -7.55 16.31
N VAL A 652 9.02 -8.25 16.50
CA VAL A 652 8.26 -8.86 15.39
C VAL A 652 7.78 -7.74 14.45
N GLY A 653 8.04 -7.91 13.15
CA GLY A 653 7.77 -6.91 12.12
C GLY A 653 9.02 -6.19 11.61
N ASP A 654 10.08 -6.17 12.40
CA ASP A 654 11.35 -5.57 11.98
C ASP A 654 12.01 -6.38 10.85
N LYS A 655 12.86 -5.70 10.09
CA LYS A 655 13.66 -6.30 9.03
C LYS A 655 15.12 -6.30 9.44
N VAL A 656 15.72 -7.48 9.44
CA VAL A 656 17.15 -7.68 9.76
C VAL A 656 17.88 -8.26 8.57
N ARG A 657 19.19 -8.08 8.52
CA ARG A 657 20.06 -8.77 7.58
C ARG A 657 20.66 -9.99 8.28
N ILE A 658 20.48 -11.16 7.68
CA ILE A 658 20.99 -12.41 8.19
C ILE A 658 21.81 -13.14 7.15
N TYR A 659 22.79 -13.90 7.60
CA TYR A 659 23.57 -14.81 6.78
C TYR A 659 23.70 -16.16 7.46
N GLN A 660 24.10 -17.19 6.69
CA GLN A 660 24.38 -18.52 7.21
C GLN A 660 25.88 -18.66 7.50
N ARG A 661 26.18 -19.07 8.73
CA ARG A 661 27.53 -19.42 9.17
C ARG A 661 27.90 -20.84 8.74
N ALA A 662 29.21 -21.11 8.67
CA ALA A 662 29.72 -22.47 8.59
C ALA A 662 29.08 -23.33 9.68
N GLY A 663 28.49 -24.49 9.28
CA GLY A 663 27.69 -25.32 10.17
C GLY A 663 26.18 -25.07 10.12
N GLY A 664 25.71 -24.18 9.24
CA GLY A 664 24.29 -24.01 8.90
C GLY A 664 23.50 -23.06 9.82
N GLU A 665 24.13 -22.42 10.78
CA GLU A 665 23.48 -21.52 11.73
C GLU A 665 23.25 -20.12 11.12
N LEU A 666 22.11 -19.49 11.42
CA LEU A 666 21.82 -18.12 10.99
C LEU A 666 22.37 -17.10 11.98
N ALA A 667 23.01 -16.05 11.48
CA ALA A 667 23.56 -14.96 12.26
C ALA A 667 23.16 -13.60 11.67
N LEU A 668 23.26 -12.54 12.51
CA LEU A 668 23.05 -11.15 12.08
C LEU A 668 24.29 -10.62 11.37
N ALA A 669 24.08 -9.93 10.25
CA ALA A 669 25.16 -9.35 9.43
C ALA A 669 26.04 -8.35 10.21
N ASP A 670 25.44 -7.60 11.15
CA ASP A 670 26.15 -6.61 11.97
C ASP A 670 27.18 -7.26 12.94
N GLY A 671 27.16 -8.57 13.09
CA GLY A 671 28.12 -9.34 13.90
C GLY A 671 28.98 -10.26 13.04
N TYR A 672 29.15 -9.97 11.75
CA TYR A 672 29.93 -10.77 10.83
C TYR A 672 31.40 -10.83 11.24
N ALA A 673 31.97 -12.03 11.25
CA ALA A 673 33.33 -12.30 11.70
C ALA A 673 34.17 -13.11 10.70
N GLY A 674 33.81 -13.13 9.40
CA GLY A 674 34.49 -13.92 8.38
C GLY A 674 34.17 -15.41 8.44
N ASP A 675 33.00 -15.78 8.92
CA ASP A 675 32.57 -17.14 9.26
C ASP A 675 31.36 -17.61 8.40
N GLU A 676 31.18 -17.05 7.22
CA GLU A 676 30.13 -17.42 6.26
C GLU A 676 30.26 -18.88 5.79
N ASP A 677 29.11 -19.53 5.54
CA ASP A 677 29.04 -20.86 4.93
C ASP A 677 29.25 -20.74 3.42
N ARG A 678 30.49 -20.91 2.97
CA ARG A 678 30.87 -20.78 1.55
C ARG A 678 30.25 -21.89 0.71
N ASP A 679 30.11 -23.11 1.25
CA ASP A 679 29.43 -24.21 0.55
C ASP A 679 27.96 -23.91 0.34
N TYR A 680 27.29 -23.32 1.31
CA TYR A 680 25.93 -22.83 1.15
C TYR A 680 25.86 -21.77 0.03
N LEU A 681 26.76 -20.78 0.04
CA LEU A 681 26.78 -19.73 -0.97
C LEU A 681 27.05 -20.28 -2.37
N LEU A 682 27.94 -21.28 -2.52
CA LEU A 682 28.15 -21.95 -3.81
C LEU A 682 26.89 -22.70 -4.27
N ARG A 683 26.19 -23.40 -3.38
CA ARG A 683 24.88 -24.00 -3.72
C ARG A 683 23.88 -22.93 -4.15
N ARG A 684 23.90 -21.73 -3.54
CA ARG A 684 23.07 -20.60 -3.99
C ARG A 684 23.44 -20.11 -5.38
N VAL A 685 24.74 -20.04 -5.73
CA VAL A 685 25.16 -19.73 -7.11
C VAL A 685 24.59 -20.74 -8.09
N ALA A 686 24.73 -22.05 -7.79
CA ALA A 686 24.18 -23.10 -8.63
C ALA A 686 22.63 -23.00 -8.77
N ASP A 687 21.89 -22.69 -7.68
CA ASP A 687 20.46 -22.45 -7.71
C ASP A 687 20.08 -21.25 -8.61
N PHE A 688 20.80 -20.12 -8.53
CA PHE A 688 20.55 -18.95 -9.36
C PHE A 688 20.78 -19.26 -10.85
N VAL A 689 21.87 -19.91 -11.18
CA VAL A 689 22.20 -20.33 -12.55
C VAL A 689 21.18 -21.36 -13.06
N GLY A 690 20.81 -22.34 -12.25
CA GLY A 690 19.84 -23.36 -12.58
C GLY A 690 18.45 -22.84 -12.93
N ARG A 691 18.09 -21.61 -12.48
CA ARG A 691 16.79 -20.99 -12.84
C ARG A 691 16.63 -20.70 -14.33
N PHE A 692 17.73 -20.60 -15.08
CA PHE A 692 17.74 -20.40 -16.53
C PHE A 692 17.73 -21.73 -17.32
N GLY A 693 18.04 -22.83 -16.68
CA GLY A 693 17.96 -24.18 -17.26
C GLY A 693 18.73 -24.32 -18.56
N ASN A 694 18.08 -24.90 -19.57
CA ASN A 694 18.69 -25.17 -20.89
C ASN A 694 18.94 -23.92 -21.75
N LEU A 695 18.57 -22.73 -21.30
CA LEU A 695 18.91 -21.49 -22.01
C LEU A 695 20.38 -21.11 -21.85
N LEU A 696 21.06 -21.69 -20.85
CA LEU A 696 22.49 -21.49 -20.63
C LEU A 696 23.32 -22.56 -21.37
N PRO A 697 24.47 -22.18 -21.94
CA PRO A 697 25.48 -23.11 -22.42
C PRO A 697 25.95 -24.08 -21.32
N LEU A 698 26.38 -25.27 -21.72
CA LEU A 698 26.78 -26.32 -20.77
C LEU A 698 28.01 -25.92 -19.92
N ASP A 699 28.95 -25.22 -20.50
CA ASP A 699 30.16 -24.67 -19.83
C ASP A 699 29.79 -23.66 -18.74
N ALA A 700 28.82 -22.79 -19.00
CA ALA A 700 28.28 -21.84 -18.03
C ALA A 700 27.61 -22.54 -16.84
N ARG A 701 26.85 -23.61 -17.08
CA ARG A 701 26.22 -24.41 -16.02
C ARG A 701 27.27 -25.16 -15.18
N ARG A 702 28.29 -25.71 -15.81
CA ARG A 702 29.42 -26.36 -15.12
C ARG A 702 30.23 -25.38 -14.25
N ALA A 703 30.38 -24.13 -14.67
CA ALA A 703 31.04 -23.11 -13.88
C ALA A 703 30.34 -22.84 -12.53
N ALA A 704 29.02 -23.11 -12.46
CA ALA A 704 28.22 -23.03 -11.23
C ALA A 704 28.26 -24.30 -10.37
N GLY A 705 28.91 -25.40 -10.83
CA GLY A 705 29.01 -26.66 -10.09
C GLY A 705 27.94 -27.71 -10.44
N GLU A 706 27.26 -27.62 -11.58
CA GLU A 706 26.41 -28.73 -12.07
C GLU A 706 27.28 -29.92 -12.50
N ASP A 707 27.19 -31.04 -11.78
CA ASP A 707 27.88 -32.27 -12.12
C ASP A 707 27.23 -33.03 -13.30
N ARG A 708 28.07 -33.81 -14.04
CA ARG A 708 27.64 -34.57 -15.20
C ARG A 708 26.52 -35.58 -14.94
N ASP A 709 26.39 -36.09 -13.71
CA ASP A 709 25.45 -37.17 -13.39
C ASP A 709 23.99 -36.69 -13.23
N GLN A 710 23.75 -35.40 -12.97
CA GLN A 710 22.39 -34.84 -12.95
C GLN A 710 21.82 -34.51 -14.35
N LEU A 711 22.67 -34.39 -15.36
CA LEU A 711 22.27 -34.11 -16.75
C LEU A 711 21.76 -35.32 -17.54
N SER A 712 21.95 -36.52 -17.01
CA SER A 712 21.47 -37.78 -17.66
C SER A 712 20.06 -38.20 -17.27
N LEU A 713 19.40 -37.47 -16.34
CA LEU A 713 18.05 -37.79 -15.81
C LEU A 713 16.97 -36.78 -16.25
N LEU A 714 17.33 -35.77 -17.07
CA LEU A 714 16.40 -34.86 -17.74
C LEU A 714 16.41 -35.11 -19.26
#